data_be53bf27be8f3f3951e95746c5624944
#
_entry.id   be53bf27be8f3f3951e95746c5624944
#
_cell.length_a   1.000
_cell.length_b   1.000
_cell.length_c   1.000
_cell.angle_alpha   90.00
_cell.angle_beta   90.00
_cell.angle_gamma   90.00
#
_symmetry.space_group_name_H-M   'P 1'
#
loop_
_entity.id
_entity.type
_entity.pdbx_description
1 polymer ?
#
loop_
_entity_poly.entity_id
_entity_poly.type
_entity_poly.pdbx_seq_one_letter_code
_entity_poly.pdbx_strand_id
1 'polypeptide(L)'
;MLSRSQERLLRHLGTFPDALSQAWDVPRDVSLPGLSDAMGVVRSGLNQPLTALLKNEYITVRVAHVIGGGSRRRQVYHITETGRSWLANNPLEAPSPRPVPSNDASHDGLAVALVGRGNELASLSELVNQHQQAVVCGLSGVGKTTLLRAWVARCGESVRWATMDELSDATSIVSAWFSGDTESPTDSDAMLEWVVEQNTSILVVDDVHLLDQRHRVQVLGLLNGLHERGQTLVLAGRLPLPESLDWPSLHLGTLSPEEGQHLLGEHLESELRFEVAKALDGHPMALHLYSEGDPLPEAGEDIQAFVEQTMLNGLSEGGLDALDQMVLFPRPLPSDLAMGAAFMDELDDRALLRWAPSACDVEIQHLIRNVRRTMLSDERLRALHEQAAEHWASHLEEPAYAVLHLYHHLALDSGDAPALMEEHFERLVAEQSGALAVVYDRATQRRPDHEDLHYWAGRIALHRQETAQVRHHLDNVRTESMRNELAYGLALIEGRSDEAERLLNVQLDQATDVQACRWLVSAAVQRLDDRLFDEPYEGDVEGVRTLLQRIRLPDHPEVRASLTVSVTLIQHTLAMLEGDRERMEALVQSLQDLSHDDDPIVLHARLKAQLAFDVGSPADRSALHQRTVSVQPSPFHAALVNLTYAEHLQSTGDPAAMKVHAALPHPSAWSEPGTPHHRYAARWWYLKGHLDSASAAASLREAARWFRQAGCSQAARSAARKLHRVL
;
A
#
# COMPACT_ATOMS: atom_id res chain seq x y z
N MET A 1 40.96 -9.16 -26.40
CA MET A 1 39.64 -8.48 -26.34
C MET A 1 38.78 -9.26 -25.39
N LEU A 2 38.03 -8.56 -24.54
CA LEU A 2 37.04 -9.21 -23.69
C LEU A 2 35.82 -9.62 -24.55
N SER A 3 35.18 -10.74 -24.20
CA SER A 3 33.89 -11.09 -24.77
C SER A 3 32.80 -10.12 -24.24
N ARG A 4 31.66 -10.02 -24.94
CA ARG A 4 30.54 -9.17 -24.51
C ARG A 4 30.08 -9.46 -23.06
N SER A 5 30.05 -10.74 -22.68
CA SER A 5 29.68 -11.14 -21.31
C SER A 5 30.74 -10.70 -20.28
N GLN A 6 32.03 -10.83 -20.61
CA GLN A 6 33.12 -10.38 -19.74
C GLN A 6 33.11 -8.86 -19.60
N GLU A 7 32.91 -8.12 -20.68
CA GLU A 7 32.80 -6.67 -20.67
C GLU A 7 31.61 -6.19 -19.82
N ARG A 8 30.45 -6.78 -19.96
CA ARG A 8 29.26 -6.45 -19.16
C ARG A 8 29.49 -6.69 -17.67
N LEU A 9 30.05 -7.84 -17.30
CA LEU A 9 30.42 -8.14 -15.92
C LEU A 9 31.41 -7.14 -15.36
N LEU A 10 32.45 -6.80 -16.12
CA LEU A 10 33.46 -5.85 -15.68
C LEU A 10 32.90 -4.44 -15.50
N ARG A 11 32.00 -4.00 -16.41
CA ARG A 11 31.30 -2.72 -16.27
C ARG A 11 30.38 -2.69 -15.06
N HIS A 12 29.60 -3.75 -14.83
CA HIS A 12 28.76 -3.86 -13.64
C HIS A 12 29.60 -3.78 -12.38
N LEU A 13 30.65 -4.57 -12.25
CA LEU A 13 31.55 -4.49 -11.09
C LEU A 13 32.25 -3.13 -10.96
N GLY A 14 32.44 -2.43 -12.07
CA GLY A 14 33.01 -1.08 -12.13
C GLY A 14 32.11 0.00 -11.52
N THR A 15 30.82 -0.23 -11.38
CA THR A 15 29.88 0.72 -10.73
C THR A 15 30.06 0.80 -9.22
N PHE A 16 30.72 -0.21 -8.62
CA PHE A 16 30.90 -0.28 -7.17
C PHE A 16 32.18 0.41 -6.73
N PRO A 17 32.19 1.12 -5.56
CA PRO A 17 33.37 1.80 -5.04
C PRO A 17 34.43 0.83 -4.55
N ASP A 18 35.70 1.20 -4.67
CA ASP A 18 36.87 0.39 -4.26
C ASP A 18 36.85 0.02 -2.77
N ALA A 19 36.23 0.86 -1.93
CA ALA A 19 36.07 0.60 -0.51
C ALA A 19 35.39 -0.73 -0.19
N LEU A 20 34.50 -1.23 -1.07
CA LEU A 20 33.83 -2.52 -0.89
C LEU A 20 34.80 -3.71 -0.96
N SER A 21 35.93 -3.59 -1.62
CA SER A 21 36.96 -4.66 -1.68
C SER A 21 37.49 -5.06 -0.32
N GLN A 22 37.41 -4.17 0.68
CA GLN A 22 37.87 -4.39 2.06
C GLN A 22 36.71 -4.40 3.07
N ALA A 23 35.50 -4.09 2.66
CA ALA A 23 34.34 -4.04 3.55
C ALA A 23 33.96 -5.42 4.10
N TRP A 24 33.51 -5.48 5.36
CA TRP A 24 33.02 -6.70 5.98
C TRP A 24 31.71 -7.13 5.33
N ASP A 25 30.81 -6.17 5.13
CA ASP A 25 29.48 -6.33 4.51
C ASP A 25 29.51 -5.74 3.10
N VAL A 26 28.99 -6.48 2.12
CA VAL A 26 28.93 -6.04 0.72
C VAL A 26 27.53 -6.24 0.15
N PRO A 27 27.13 -5.42 -0.85
CA PRO A 27 25.86 -5.63 -1.55
C PRO A 27 25.79 -7.01 -2.21
N ARG A 28 24.58 -7.53 -2.36
CA ARG A 28 24.32 -8.81 -3.04
C ARG A 28 24.81 -8.80 -4.50
N ASP A 29 24.76 -7.64 -5.15
CA ASP A 29 25.11 -7.43 -6.56
C ASP A 29 26.57 -7.76 -6.92
N VAL A 30 27.46 -7.86 -5.96
CA VAL A 30 28.86 -8.30 -6.17
C VAL A 30 29.08 -9.78 -5.87
N SER A 31 28.02 -10.52 -5.45
CA SER A 31 28.04 -11.95 -5.24
C SER A 31 27.61 -12.72 -6.52
N LEU A 32 27.91 -14.01 -6.59
CA LEU A 32 27.53 -14.82 -7.76
C LEU A 32 26.03 -14.77 -8.06
N PRO A 33 25.10 -14.90 -7.07
CA PRO A 33 23.68 -14.71 -7.31
C PRO A 33 23.32 -13.32 -7.84
N GLY A 34 23.85 -12.25 -7.23
CA GLY A 34 23.59 -10.88 -7.67
C GLY A 34 24.14 -10.59 -9.07
N LEU A 35 25.31 -11.12 -9.41
CA LEU A 35 25.86 -11.04 -10.76
C LEU A 35 25.00 -11.82 -11.78
N SER A 36 24.46 -12.97 -11.40
CA SER A 36 23.52 -13.74 -12.20
C SER A 36 22.27 -12.93 -12.53
N ASP A 37 21.70 -12.30 -11.53
CA ASP A 37 20.52 -11.44 -11.68
C ASP A 37 20.85 -10.20 -12.53
N ALA A 38 21.95 -9.51 -12.21
CA ALA A 38 22.38 -8.32 -12.94
C ALA A 38 22.73 -8.61 -14.43
N MET A 39 23.21 -9.80 -14.75
CA MET A 39 23.53 -10.20 -16.13
C MET A 39 22.34 -10.83 -16.86
N GLY A 40 21.30 -11.24 -16.13
CA GLY A 40 20.16 -11.96 -16.70
C GLY A 40 20.52 -13.36 -17.23
N VAL A 41 21.48 -14.03 -16.59
CA VAL A 41 21.94 -15.36 -16.99
C VAL A 41 21.95 -16.30 -15.78
N VAL A 42 21.81 -17.59 -16.00
CA VAL A 42 21.96 -18.59 -14.94
C VAL A 42 23.39 -18.58 -14.37
N ARG A 43 23.54 -18.88 -13.09
CA ARG A 43 24.85 -18.84 -12.38
C ARG A 43 25.94 -19.65 -13.05
N SER A 44 25.60 -20.83 -13.59
CA SER A 44 26.53 -21.66 -14.36
C SER A 44 27.07 -20.94 -15.61
N GLY A 45 26.29 -20.07 -16.21
CA GLY A 45 26.71 -19.25 -17.35
C GLY A 45 27.73 -18.15 -17.00
N LEU A 46 27.89 -17.81 -15.73
CA LEU A 46 28.89 -16.84 -15.24
C LEU A 46 30.27 -17.46 -14.97
N ASN A 47 30.35 -18.77 -14.76
CA ASN A 47 31.58 -19.42 -14.34
C ASN A 47 32.74 -19.18 -15.34
N GLN A 48 32.47 -19.36 -16.63
CA GLN A 48 33.51 -19.16 -17.66
C GLN A 48 33.93 -17.68 -17.81
N PRO A 49 33.00 -16.70 -17.92
CA PRO A 49 33.37 -15.29 -17.93
C PRO A 49 34.13 -14.83 -16.69
N LEU A 50 33.68 -15.22 -15.48
CA LEU A 50 34.36 -14.86 -14.21
C LEU A 50 35.76 -15.48 -14.12
N THR A 51 35.90 -16.76 -14.48
CA THR A 51 37.21 -17.43 -14.50
C THR A 51 38.18 -16.74 -15.45
N ALA A 52 37.70 -16.31 -16.62
CA ALA A 52 38.54 -15.57 -17.56
C ALA A 52 38.92 -14.17 -17.06
N LEU A 53 38.00 -13.44 -16.41
CA LEU A 53 38.30 -12.14 -15.80
C LEU A 53 39.28 -12.26 -14.62
N LEU A 54 39.12 -13.30 -13.79
CA LEU A 54 40.08 -13.61 -12.70
C LEU A 54 41.47 -13.96 -13.23
N LYS A 55 41.55 -14.81 -14.27
CA LYS A 55 42.84 -15.21 -14.89
C LYS A 55 43.57 -14.03 -15.51
N ASN A 56 42.86 -13.04 -16.01
CA ASN A 56 43.46 -11.83 -16.59
C ASN A 56 43.61 -10.67 -15.57
N GLU A 57 43.41 -10.95 -14.27
CA GLU A 57 43.54 -10.01 -13.18
C GLU A 57 42.65 -8.75 -13.30
N TYR A 58 41.53 -8.81 -14.04
CA TYR A 58 40.58 -7.69 -14.10
C TYR A 58 39.66 -7.62 -12.90
N ILE A 59 39.43 -8.76 -12.23
CA ILE A 59 38.67 -8.84 -10.99
C ILE A 59 39.37 -9.69 -9.95
N THR A 60 39.00 -9.52 -8.67
CA THR A 60 39.40 -10.39 -7.57
C THR A 60 38.17 -11.05 -6.96
N VAL A 61 38.37 -12.19 -6.30
CA VAL A 61 37.37 -12.90 -5.55
C VAL A 61 37.79 -13.05 -4.10
N ARG A 62 36.85 -12.84 -3.18
CA ARG A 62 37.05 -13.10 -1.74
C ARG A 62 35.75 -13.61 -1.12
N VAL A 63 35.85 -14.02 0.14
CA VAL A 63 34.66 -14.43 0.91
C VAL A 63 34.28 -13.30 1.86
N ALA A 64 33.05 -12.77 1.74
CA ALA A 64 32.52 -11.69 2.58
C ALA A 64 31.10 -11.98 3.03
N HIS A 65 30.63 -11.25 4.01
CA HIS A 65 29.21 -11.22 4.37
C HIS A 65 28.46 -10.38 3.33
N VAL A 66 27.33 -10.90 2.85
CA VAL A 66 26.50 -10.25 1.81
C VAL A 66 25.22 -9.74 2.48
N ILE A 67 24.96 -8.45 2.37
CA ILE A 67 23.75 -7.81 2.91
C ILE A 67 22.51 -8.47 2.29
N GLY A 68 21.59 -8.94 3.13
CA GLY A 68 20.42 -9.72 2.69
C GLY A 68 20.71 -11.17 2.28
N GLY A 69 21.93 -11.68 2.46
CA GLY A 69 22.36 -13.02 2.06
C GLY A 69 22.42 -14.07 3.19
N GLY A 70 21.80 -13.81 4.34
CA GLY A 70 21.88 -14.69 5.52
C GLY A 70 23.23 -14.59 6.25
N SER A 71 23.45 -15.46 7.26
CA SER A 71 24.63 -15.41 8.13
C SER A 71 25.91 -16.00 7.51
N ARG A 72 25.84 -16.64 6.35
CA ARG A 72 26.98 -17.25 5.66
C ARG A 72 27.72 -16.24 4.80
N ARG A 73 29.05 -16.36 4.82
CA ARG A 73 29.92 -15.62 3.92
C ARG A 73 29.87 -16.25 2.53
N ARG A 74 29.77 -15.42 1.49
CA ARG A 74 29.74 -15.82 0.07
C ARG A 74 30.97 -15.38 -0.68
N GLN A 75 31.24 -16.04 -1.80
CA GLN A 75 32.19 -15.51 -2.79
C GLN A 75 31.62 -14.25 -3.40
N VAL A 76 32.42 -13.17 -3.34
CA VAL A 76 32.10 -11.87 -3.89
C VAL A 76 33.23 -11.40 -4.79
N TYR A 77 32.88 -10.71 -5.85
CA TYR A 77 33.77 -10.32 -6.91
C TYR A 77 33.95 -8.81 -6.90
N HIS A 78 35.18 -8.36 -7.02
CA HIS A 78 35.51 -6.92 -7.04
C HIS A 78 36.40 -6.61 -8.23
N ILE A 79 36.20 -5.45 -8.86
CA ILE A 79 37.03 -4.97 -9.93
C ILE A 79 38.40 -4.56 -9.38
N THR A 80 39.45 -4.84 -10.13
CA THR A 80 40.83 -4.43 -9.81
C THR A 80 41.18 -3.09 -10.48
N GLU A 81 42.35 -2.53 -10.13
CA GLU A 81 42.90 -1.35 -10.81
C GLU A 81 43.14 -1.61 -12.31
N THR A 82 43.54 -2.83 -12.67
CA THR A 82 43.68 -3.28 -14.06
C THR A 82 42.33 -3.27 -14.78
N GLY A 83 41.28 -3.75 -14.09
CA GLY A 83 39.93 -3.72 -14.62
C GLY A 83 39.39 -2.30 -14.81
N ARG A 84 39.62 -1.41 -13.88
CA ARG A 84 39.23 0.01 -13.98
C ARG A 84 40.00 0.74 -15.09
N SER A 85 41.30 0.48 -15.21
CA SER A 85 42.10 1.04 -16.28
C SER A 85 41.62 0.56 -17.66
N TRP A 86 41.20 -0.70 -17.75
CA TRP A 86 40.56 -1.22 -18.98
C TRP A 86 39.27 -0.49 -19.31
N LEU A 87 38.39 -0.26 -18.33
CA LEU A 87 37.12 0.48 -18.52
C LEU A 87 37.40 1.93 -18.94
N ALA A 88 38.37 2.59 -18.35
CA ALA A 88 38.76 3.97 -18.70
C ALA A 88 39.25 4.08 -20.15
N ASN A 89 40.01 3.06 -20.63
CA ASN A 89 40.53 3.01 -21.99
C ASN A 89 39.54 2.52 -23.05
N ASN A 90 38.39 1.99 -22.61
CA ASN A 90 37.32 1.52 -23.47
C ASN A 90 35.97 2.16 -23.05
N PRO A 91 35.85 3.50 -23.15
CA PRO A 91 34.59 4.17 -22.83
C PRO A 91 33.51 3.75 -23.82
N LEU A 92 32.27 3.61 -23.34
CA LEU A 92 31.11 3.52 -24.23
C LEU A 92 30.98 4.85 -24.99
N GLU A 93 30.78 4.82 -26.29
CA GLU A 93 30.36 6.01 -27.04
C GLU A 93 29.12 6.58 -26.36
N ALA A 94 29.22 7.82 -25.90
CA ALA A 94 28.21 8.46 -25.08
C ALA A 94 26.90 8.63 -25.84
N PRO A 95 25.78 8.11 -25.35
CA PRO A 95 24.49 8.70 -25.69
C PRO A 95 24.36 10.06 -24.99
N SER A 96 23.72 11.02 -25.66
CA SER A 96 23.51 12.40 -25.23
C SER A 96 22.98 12.52 -23.78
N PRO A 97 23.29 13.61 -23.05
CA PRO A 97 23.04 13.72 -21.62
C PRO A 97 21.56 13.57 -21.26
N ARG A 98 21.26 12.55 -20.45
CA ARG A 98 19.95 12.35 -19.85
C ARG A 98 19.85 13.21 -18.58
N PRO A 99 18.62 13.71 -18.25
CA PRO A 99 18.35 14.39 -17.00
C PRO A 99 18.58 13.49 -15.80
N VAL A 100 18.91 14.10 -14.65
CA VAL A 100 19.11 13.44 -13.36
C VAL A 100 17.90 12.57 -13.00
N PRO A 101 18.06 11.31 -12.59
CA PRO A 101 16.94 10.43 -12.28
C PRO A 101 16.26 10.89 -10.98
N SER A 102 15.02 11.35 -11.07
CA SER A 102 14.01 11.14 -10.06
C SER A 102 13.80 9.63 -9.89
N ASN A 103 13.36 9.17 -8.72
CA ASN A 103 13.10 7.78 -8.36
C ASN A 103 12.11 7.04 -9.28
N ASP A 104 12.27 7.22 -10.58
CA ASP A 104 11.63 6.37 -11.58
C ASP A 104 12.26 5.00 -11.46
N ALA A 105 11.46 3.98 -11.28
CA ALA A 105 11.85 2.59 -11.44
C ALA A 105 12.23 2.33 -12.91
N SER A 106 13.16 3.15 -13.44
CA SER A 106 13.95 2.82 -14.59
C SER A 106 14.80 1.64 -14.16
N HIS A 107 14.35 0.45 -14.49
CA HIS A 107 15.16 -0.75 -14.50
C HIS A 107 16.33 -0.53 -15.45
N ASP A 108 17.26 0.34 -15.04
CA ASP A 108 18.54 0.48 -15.70
C ASP A 108 19.30 -0.84 -15.54
N GLY A 109 19.30 -1.62 -16.59
CA GLY A 109 20.33 -2.60 -16.80
C GLY A 109 19.97 -4.08 -16.92
N LEU A 110 18.74 -4.51 -16.78
CA LEU A 110 18.36 -5.88 -17.07
C LEU A 110 17.80 -6.00 -18.50
N ALA A 111 18.67 -5.97 -19.50
CA ALA A 111 18.36 -6.68 -20.74
C ALA A 111 18.28 -8.17 -20.38
N VAL A 112 17.13 -8.60 -19.85
CA VAL A 112 16.83 -10.02 -19.69
C VAL A 112 17.01 -10.63 -21.06
N ALA A 113 17.94 -11.57 -21.22
CA ALA A 113 18.11 -12.31 -22.45
C ALA A 113 16.86 -13.16 -22.65
N LEU A 114 15.89 -12.59 -23.33
CA LEU A 114 14.62 -13.24 -23.61
C LEU A 114 14.83 -14.25 -24.73
N VAL A 115 14.64 -15.51 -24.41
CA VAL A 115 14.77 -16.60 -25.37
C VAL A 115 13.42 -16.81 -26.06
N GLY A 116 13.42 -16.78 -27.42
CA GLY A 116 12.29 -17.24 -28.22
C GLY A 116 11.00 -16.41 -28.19
N ARG A 117 10.98 -15.18 -27.65
CA ARG A 117 9.75 -14.40 -27.44
C ARG A 117 9.63 -13.12 -28.29
N GLY A 118 10.28 -13.13 -29.44
CA GLY A 118 10.29 -11.97 -30.36
C GLY A 118 8.89 -11.58 -30.86
N ASN A 119 8.09 -12.57 -31.22
CA ASN A 119 6.75 -12.38 -31.77
C ASN A 119 5.79 -11.88 -30.68
N GLU A 120 5.87 -12.44 -29.49
CA GLU A 120 5.04 -12.04 -28.35
C GLU A 120 5.35 -10.61 -27.91
N LEU A 121 6.61 -10.20 -27.92
CA LEU A 121 6.99 -8.79 -27.66
C LEU A 121 6.41 -7.84 -28.72
N ALA A 122 6.45 -8.21 -29.99
CA ALA A 122 5.86 -7.40 -31.06
C ALA A 122 4.34 -7.32 -30.91
N SER A 123 3.68 -8.44 -30.63
CA SER A 123 2.23 -8.51 -30.40
C SER A 123 1.80 -7.69 -29.17
N LEU A 124 2.57 -7.74 -28.07
CA LEU A 124 2.29 -6.92 -26.90
C LEU A 124 2.40 -5.43 -27.23
N SER A 125 3.45 -5.02 -27.96
CA SER A 125 3.61 -3.63 -28.39
C SER A 125 2.46 -3.17 -29.29
N GLU A 126 1.99 -4.02 -30.18
CA GLU A 126 0.86 -3.72 -31.05
C GLU A 126 -0.45 -3.56 -30.25
N LEU A 127 -0.75 -4.48 -29.32
CA LEU A 127 -1.91 -4.40 -28.44
C LEU A 127 -1.92 -3.10 -27.62
N VAL A 128 -0.79 -2.76 -27.00
CA VAL A 128 -0.68 -1.54 -26.18
C VAL A 128 -0.83 -0.29 -27.04
N ASN A 129 -0.22 -0.24 -28.21
CA ASN A 129 -0.34 0.89 -29.13
C ASN A 129 -1.77 1.09 -29.66
N GLN A 130 -2.52 0.00 -29.87
CA GLN A 130 -3.88 0.08 -30.40
C GLN A 130 -4.91 0.39 -29.32
N HIS A 131 -4.75 -0.15 -28.12
CA HIS A 131 -5.78 -0.15 -27.08
C HIS A 131 -5.42 0.61 -25.80
N GLN A 132 -4.15 1.02 -25.64
CA GLN A 132 -3.60 1.59 -24.38
C GLN A 132 -3.81 0.69 -23.16
N GLN A 133 -4.16 -0.56 -23.39
CA GLN A 133 -4.35 -1.57 -22.36
C GLN A 133 -4.04 -2.96 -22.91
N ALA A 134 -3.42 -3.80 -22.09
CA ALA A 134 -3.17 -5.19 -22.44
C ALA A 134 -3.04 -6.09 -21.21
N VAL A 135 -3.40 -7.38 -21.34
CA VAL A 135 -3.18 -8.39 -20.31
C VAL A 135 -2.30 -9.51 -20.87
N VAL A 136 -1.17 -9.76 -20.24
CA VAL A 136 -0.34 -10.94 -20.52
C VAL A 136 -0.79 -12.08 -19.62
N CYS A 137 -1.36 -13.13 -20.18
CA CYS A 137 -1.88 -14.27 -19.43
C CYS A 137 -1.21 -15.59 -19.87
N GLY A 138 -1.17 -16.56 -18.96
CA GLY A 138 -0.58 -17.88 -19.20
C GLY A 138 -0.30 -18.63 -17.91
N LEU A 139 0.24 -19.84 -18.03
CA LEU A 139 0.56 -20.73 -16.92
C LEU A 139 1.55 -20.10 -15.94
N SER A 140 1.63 -20.66 -14.72
CA SER A 140 2.67 -20.28 -13.74
C SER A 140 4.04 -20.68 -14.26
N GLY A 141 5.07 -19.84 -14.08
CA GLY A 141 6.44 -20.14 -14.52
C GLY A 141 6.70 -20.03 -16.04
N VAL A 142 5.71 -19.64 -16.86
CA VAL A 142 5.84 -19.56 -18.33
C VAL A 142 6.62 -18.32 -18.79
N GLY A 143 6.96 -17.37 -17.89
CA GLY A 143 7.79 -16.21 -18.21
C GLY A 143 7.02 -14.90 -18.45
N LYS A 144 5.80 -14.72 -17.93
CA LYS A 144 5.01 -13.47 -18.07
C LYS A 144 5.74 -12.23 -17.56
N THR A 145 6.19 -12.26 -16.32
CA THR A 145 6.97 -11.17 -15.69
C THR A 145 8.24 -10.88 -16.50
N THR A 146 8.93 -11.92 -16.98
CA THR A 146 10.14 -11.80 -17.80
C THR A 146 9.85 -11.11 -19.13
N LEU A 147 8.74 -11.48 -19.79
CA LEU A 147 8.29 -10.82 -21.03
C LEU A 147 7.97 -9.35 -20.79
N LEU A 148 7.23 -9.02 -19.72
CA LEU A 148 6.89 -7.64 -19.40
C LEU A 148 8.14 -6.80 -19.08
N ARG A 149 9.08 -7.32 -18.31
CA ARG A 149 10.37 -6.63 -18.03
C ARG A 149 11.15 -6.37 -19.30
N ALA A 150 11.23 -7.36 -20.18
CA ALA A 150 11.91 -7.20 -21.47
C ALA A 150 11.19 -6.21 -22.41
N TRP A 151 9.86 -6.13 -22.34
CA TRP A 151 9.06 -5.15 -23.07
C TRP A 151 9.26 -3.75 -22.51
N VAL A 152 9.17 -3.55 -21.20
CA VAL A 152 9.42 -2.27 -20.51
C VAL A 152 10.81 -1.71 -20.85
N ALA A 153 11.84 -2.57 -20.83
CA ALA A 153 13.22 -2.15 -21.15
C ALA A 153 13.36 -1.62 -22.61
N ARG A 154 12.40 -1.90 -23.49
CA ARG A 154 12.40 -1.46 -24.89
C ARG A 154 11.50 -0.25 -25.15
N CYS A 155 10.53 0.03 -24.27
CA CYS A 155 9.56 1.11 -24.47
C CYS A 155 10.19 2.50 -24.47
N GLY A 156 11.27 2.72 -23.72
CA GLY A 156 11.92 4.03 -23.61
C GLY A 156 11.08 5.12 -22.93
N GLU A 157 9.94 4.75 -22.34
CA GLU A 157 8.99 5.61 -21.64
C GLU A 157 9.12 5.43 -20.14
N SER A 158 8.54 6.38 -19.37
CA SER A 158 8.46 6.26 -17.92
C SER A 158 7.44 5.19 -17.54
N VAL A 159 7.87 4.17 -16.81
CA VAL A 159 7.05 3.04 -16.41
C VAL A 159 7.00 2.95 -14.89
N ARG A 160 5.81 2.80 -14.33
CA ARG A 160 5.61 2.49 -12.92
C ARG A 160 5.16 1.03 -12.78
N TRP A 161 5.74 0.32 -11.83
CA TRP A 161 5.53 -1.11 -11.65
C TRP A 161 5.01 -1.43 -10.27
N ALA A 162 3.89 -2.16 -10.20
CA ALA A 162 3.37 -2.76 -8.98
C ALA A 162 3.29 -4.28 -9.16
N THR A 163 3.63 -5.03 -8.12
CA THR A 163 3.42 -6.49 -8.06
C THR A 163 2.41 -6.77 -6.96
N MET A 164 1.36 -7.51 -7.28
CA MET A 164 0.33 -7.86 -6.31
C MET A 164 0.74 -9.07 -5.46
N ASP A 165 0.32 -9.05 -4.22
CA ASP A 165 0.32 -10.16 -3.28
C ASP A 165 -1.12 -10.51 -2.84
N GLU A 166 -1.30 -11.52 -1.96
CA GLU A 166 -2.61 -11.95 -1.49
C GLU A 166 -3.34 -10.93 -0.60
N LEU A 167 -2.66 -9.89 -0.11
CA LEU A 167 -3.19 -8.86 0.76
C LEU A 167 -3.30 -7.49 0.08
N SER A 168 -2.94 -7.40 -1.20
CA SER A 168 -2.90 -6.14 -1.95
C SER A 168 -4.29 -5.57 -2.20
N ASP A 169 -4.41 -4.25 -2.06
CA ASP A 169 -5.59 -3.45 -2.41
C ASP A 169 -5.22 -2.27 -3.35
N ALA A 170 -6.16 -1.41 -3.68
CA ALA A 170 -5.90 -0.26 -4.56
C ALA A 170 -4.84 0.69 -3.98
N THR A 171 -4.84 0.91 -2.67
CA THR A 171 -3.88 1.80 -2.01
C THR A 171 -2.46 1.23 -2.08
N SER A 172 -2.29 -0.08 -1.86
CA SER A 172 -0.99 -0.74 -1.95
C SER A 172 -0.42 -0.74 -3.37
N ILE A 173 -1.28 -0.88 -4.40
CA ILE A 173 -0.87 -0.79 -5.80
C ILE A 173 -0.36 0.63 -6.12
N VAL A 174 -1.12 1.66 -5.75
CA VAL A 174 -0.73 3.05 -5.99
C VAL A 174 0.54 3.41 -5.22
N SER A 175 0.67 2.97 -3.97
CA SER A 175 1.89 3.16 -3.19
C SER A 175 3.10 2.46 -3.82
N ALA A 176 2.92 1.26 -4.41
CA ALA A 176 3.99 0.56 -5.11
C ALA A 176 4.43 1.29 -6.39
N TRP A 177 3.49 1.91 -7.14
CA TRP A 177 3.82 2.71 -8.31
C TRP A 177 4.62 3.97 -7.96
N PHE A 178 4.35 4.60 -6.81
CA PHE A 178 4.89 5.92 -6.44
C PHE A 178 5.64 5.90 -5.10
N SER A 179 6.26 4.77 -4.75
CA SER A 179 7.02 4.61 -3.52
C SER A 179 8.12 5.67 -3.42
N GLY A 180 8.06 6.50 -2.40
CA GLY A 180 9.18 7.33 -1.95
C GLY A 180 8.91 8.76 -1.50
N ASP A 181 7.90 9.51 -1.95
CA ASP A 181 7.89 10.95 -1.67
C ASP A 181 6.54 11.61 -1.33
N THR A 182 5.41 10.94 -1.47
CA THR A 182 4.11 11.53 -1.16
C THR A 182 3.11 10.49 -0.69
N GLU A 183 2.38 10.79 0.39
CA GLU A 183 1.25 9.99 0.85
C GLU A 183 0.17 9.97 -0.25
N SER A 184 -0.11 8.80 -0.79
CA SER A 184 -1.19 8.61 -1.76
C SER A 184 -2.55 8.77 -1.08
N PRO A 185 -3.54 9.39 -1.75
CA PRO A 185 -4.90 9.45 -1.22
C PRO A 185 -5.50 8.06 -0.99
N THR A 186 -6.34 7.92 0.02
CA THR A 186 -7.07 6.67 0.32
C THR A 186 -8.46 6.63 -0.31
N ASP A 187 -9.01 7.78 -0.67
CA ASP A 187 -10.28 7.90 -1.38
C ASP A 187 -10.13 7.53 -2.86
N SER A 188 -11.05 6.72 -3.40
CA SER A 188 -10.94 6.16 -4.76
C SER A 188 -10.92 7.23 -5.86
N ASP A 189 -11.76 8.27 -5.76
CA ASP A 189 -11.81 9.32 -6.78
C ASP A 189 -10.59 10.23 -6.70
N ALA A 190 -10.17 10.58 -5.48
CA ALA A 190 -8.95 11.35 -5.24
C ALA A 190 -7.70 10.59 -5.69
N MET A 191 -7.67 9.27 -5.52
CA MET A 191 -6.59 8.39 -5.96
C MET A 191 -6.47 8.38 -7.50
N LEU A 192 -7.60 8.31 -8.21
CA LEU A 192 -7.63 8.38 -9.66
C LEU A 192 -7.07 9.70 -10.19
N GLU A 193 -7.52 10.83 -9.65
CA GLU A 193 -7.04 12.16 -10.03
C GLU A 193 -5.55 12.32 -9.72
N TRP A 194 -5.14 11.89 -8.54
CA TRP A 194 -3.75 11.97 -8.10
C TRP A 194 -2.81 11.17 -8.99
N VAL A 195 -3.16 9.92 -9.38
CA VAL A 195 -2.34 9.09 -10.29
C VAL A 195 -2.22 9.75 -11.67
N VAL A 196 -3.30 10.32 -12.20
CA VAL A 196 -3.29 11.01 -13.49
C VAL A 196 -2.38 12.26 -13.45
N GLU A 197 -2.37 13.00 -12.34
CA GLU A 197 -1.51 14.17 -12.15
C GLU A 197 -0.02 13.84 -12.12
N GLN A 198 0.36 12.61 -11.78
CA GLN A 198 1.77 12.17 -11.78
C GLN A 198 2.39 12.08 -13.19
N ASN A 199 1.60 12.21 -14.23
CA ASN A 199 2.06 12.29 -15.62
C ASN A 199 2.92 11.10 -16.07
N THR A 200 2.57 9.88 -15.64
CA THR A 200 3.28 8.64 -15.95
C THR A 200 2.79 8.10 -17.29
N SER A 201 3.69 7.60 -18.15
CA SER A 201 3.31 7.09 -19.47
C SER A 201 2.66 5.72 -19.39
N ILE A 202 3.21 4.80 -18.60
CA ILE A 202 2.77 3.40 -18.54
C ILE A 202 2.71 2.93 -17.09
N LEU A 203 1.59 2.30 -16.71
CA LEU A 203 1.40 1.64 -15.42
C LEU A 203 1.34 0.11 -15.62
N VAL A 204 2.17 -0.61 -14.89
CA VAL A 204 2.22 -2.08 -14.93
C VAL A 204 1.73 -2.66 -13.61
N VAL A 205 0.89 -3.70 -13.69
CA VAL A 205 0.50 -4.51 -12.53
C VAL A 205 0.80 -5.98 -12.83
N ASP A 206 1.73 -6.54 -12.09
CA ASP A 206 2.09 -7.96 -12.19
C ASP A 206 1.31 -8.79 -11.17
N ASP A 207 1.12 -10.06 -11.48
CA ASP A 207 0.44 -11.06 -10.63
C ASP A 207 -1.01 -10.71 -10.24
N VAL A 208 -1.74 -10.04 -11.14
CA VAL A 208 -3.16 -9.63 -10.91
C VAL A 208 -4.09 -10.80 -10.50
N HIS A 209 -3.69 -12.03 -10.74
CA HIS A 209 -4.42 -13.22 -10.32
C HIS A 209 -4.41 -13.47 -8.80
N LEU A 210 -3.51 -12.82 -8.06
CA LEU A 210 -3.46 -12.87 -6.59
C LEU A 210 -4.48 -11.92 -5.93
N LEU A 211 -5.14 -11.08 -6.74
CA LEU A 211 -6.15 -10.15 -6.25
C LEU A 211 -7.27 -10.88 -5.50
N ASP A 212 -7.35 -10.61 -4.21
CA ASP A 212 -8.39 -11.17 -3.36
C ASP A 212 -9.78 -10.69 -3.78
N GLN A 213 -10.77 -11.56 -3.67
CA GLN A 213 -12.16 -11.24 -4.00
C GLN A 213 -12.65 -10.01 -3.24
N ARG A 214 -12.17 -9.81 -2.03
CA ARG A 214 -12.51 -8.69 -1.13
C ARG A 214 -12.24 -7.32 -1.76
N HIS A 215 -11.15 -7.18 -2.52
CA HIS A 215 -10.73 -5.91 -3.14
C HIS A 215 -11.00 -5.84 -4.64
N ARG A 216 -11.56 -6.89 -5.23
CA ARG A 216 -11.72 -7.01 -6.69
C ARG A 216 -12.45 -5.82 -7.30
N VAL A 217 -13.59 -5.43 -6.73
CA VAL A 217 -14.41 -4.32 -7.26
C VAL A 217 -13.65 -3.01 -7.21
N GLN A 218 -12.98 -2.72 -6.10
CA GLN A 218 -12.22 -1.48 -5.90
C GLN A 218 -11.02 -1.40 -6.85
N VAL A 219 -10.21 -2.47 -6.91
CA VAL A 219 -9.00 -2.49 -7.77
C VAL A 219 -9.36 -2.42 -9.24
N LEU A 220 -10.34 -3.21 -9.69
CA LEU A 220 -10.76 -3.16 -11.10
C LEU A 220 -11.43 -1.82 -11.44
N GLY A 221 -12.14 -1.21 -10.50
CA GLY A 221 -12.68 0.15 -10.64
C GLY A 221 -11.55 1.18 -10.83
N LEU A 222 -10.48 1.10 -10.04
CA LEU A 222 -9.30 1.94 -10.19
C LEU A 222 -8.66 1.75 -11.58
N LEU A 223 -8.37 0.51 -11.98
CA LEU A 223 -7.70 0.23 -13.25
C LEU A 223 -8.53 0.70 -14.46
N ASN A 224 -9.83 0.42 -14.47
CA ASN A 224 -10.73 0.88 -15.53
C ASN A 224 -10.86 2.42 -15.53
N GLY A 225 -11.01 3.03 -14.36
CA GLY A 225 -11.10 4.49 -14.23
C GLY A 225 -9.82 5.22 -14.67
N LEU A 226 -8.64 4.64 -14.47
CA LEU A 226 -7.37 5.15 -14.99
C LEU A 226 -7.30 5.03 -16.52
N HIS A 227 -7.72 3.89 -17.07
CA HIS A 227 -7.79 3.71 -18.53
C HIS A 227 -8.73 4.72 -19.19
N GLU A 228 -9.93 4.92 -18.65
CA GLU A 228 -10.90 5.91 -19.14
C GLU A 228 -10.35 7.36 -19.14
N ARG A 229 -9.37 7.65 -18.29
CA ARG A 229 -8.63 8.92 -18.22
C ARG A 229 -7.39 8.97 -19.12
N GLY A 230 -7.20 7.95 -19.96
CA GLY A 230 -6.13 7.91 -20.96
C GLY A 230 -4.79 7.37 -20.43
N GLN A 231 -4.76 6.73 -19.25
CA GLN A 231 -3.56 6.07 -18.77
C GLN A 231 -3.33 4.74 -19.51
N THR A 232 -2.10 4.48 -19.90
CA THR A 232 -1.72 3.19 -20.50
C THR A 232 -1.46 2.16 -19.40
N LEU A 233 -2.14 1.02 -19.47
CA LEU A 233 -2.11 -0.03 -18.45
C LEU A 233 -1.73 -1.38 -19.03
N VAL A 234 -0.77 -2.05 -18.42
CA VAL A 234 -0.36 -3.42 -18.80
C VAL A 234 -0.38 -4.33 -17.58
N LEU A 235 -1.16 -5.40 -17.66
CA LEU A 235 -1.33 -6.36 -16.58
C LEU A 235 -0.69 -7.69 -16.91
N ALA A 236 -0.26 -8.45 -15.87
CA ALA A 236 0.08 -9.86 -16.03
C ALA A 236 -0.63 -10.71 -14.99
N GLY A 237 -1.10 -11.90 -15.41
CA GLY A 237 -1.80 -12.78 -14.51
C GLY A 237 -1.91 -14.21 -15.03
N ARG A 238 -2.42 -15.11 -14.20
CA ARG A 238 -2.81 -16.47 -14.60
C ARG A 238 -4.27 -16.50 -15.00
N LEU A 239 -4.64 -17.49 -15.80
CA LEU A 239 -6.03 -17.80 -16.08
C LEU A 239 -6.64 -18.64 -14.92
N PRO A 240 -7.93 -18.49 -14.62
CA PRO A 240 -8.84 -17.48 -15.18
C PRO A 240 -8.56 -16.08 -14.66
N LEU A 241 -8.68 -15.08 -15.52
CA LEU A 241 -8.66 -13.67 -15.12
C LEU A 241 -9.97 -13.30 -14.42
N PRO A 242 -10.01 -12.23 -13.60
CA PRO A 242 -11.26 -11.70 -13.05
C PRO A 242 -12.29 -11.43 -14.16
N GLU A 243 -13.54 -11.89 -13.98
CA GLU A 243 -14.60 -11.84 -15.02
C GLU A 243 -14.88 -10.42 -15.57
N SER A 244 -14.61 -9.39 -14.79
CA SER A 244 -14.80 -7.99 -15.17
C SER A 244 -13.62 -7.38 -15.94
N LEU A 245 -12.60 -8.17 -16.27
CA LEU A 245 -11.40 -7.75 -16.99
C LEU A 245 -11.49 -8.21 -18.45
N ASP A 246 -12.32 -7.54 -19.24
CA ASP A 246 -12.49 -7.82 -20.67
C ASP A 246 -11.50 -6.98 -21.51
N TRP A 247 -10.22 -7.11 -21.24
CA TRP A 247 -9.15 -6.38 -21.90
C TRP A 247 -8.48 -7.24 -22.99
N PRO A 248 -7.90 -6.60 -24.03
CA PRO A 248 -7.10 -7.30 -25.01
C PRO A 248 -6.01 -8.15 -24.36
N SER A 249 -5.96 -9.45 -24.65
CA SER A 249 -5.09 -10.37 -23.95
C SER A 249 -4.08 -11.05 -24.90
N LEU A 250 -2.83 -11.13 -24.44
CA LEU A 250 -1.77 -11.92 -25.03
C LEU A 250 -1.61 -13.23 -24.24
N HIS A 251 -1.92 -14.35 -24.86
CA HIS A 251 -1.72 -15.67 -24.27
C HIS A 251 -0.28 -16.14 -24.46
N LEU A 252 0.45 -16.29 -23.36
CA LEU A 252 1.82 -16.77 -23.34
C LEU A 252 1.84 -18.28 -23.11
N GLY A 253 2.22 -19.04 -24.12
CA GLY A 253 2.42 -20.49 -24.06
C GLY A 253 3.83 -20.86 -23.63
N THR A 254 4.15 -22.15 -23.63
CA THR A 254 5.49 -22.69 -23.46
C THR A 254 6.39 -22.35 -24.64
N LEU A 255 7.70 -22.52 -24.53
CA LEU A 255 8.65 -22.37 -25.64
C LEU A 255 8.61 -23.59 -26.55
N SER A 256 8.96 -23.40 -27.81
CA SER A 256 9.26 -24.59 -28.65
C SER A 256 10.49 -25.32 -28.10
N PRO A 257 10.65 -26.63 -28.35
CA PRO A 257 11.85 -27.36 -27.92
C PRO A 257 13.14 -26.73 -28.46
N GLU A 258 13.09 -26.18 -29.69
CA GLU A 258 14.21 -25.47 -30.34
C GLU A 258 14.60 -24.19 -29.57
N GLU A 259 13.64 -23.49 -29.03
CA GLU A 259 13.88 -22.28 -28.19
C GLU A 259 14.21 -22.67 -26.75
N GLY A 260 13.48 -23.63 -26.18
CA GLY A 260 13.64 -24.08 -24.79
C GLY A 260 15.04 -24.64 -24.49
N GLN A 261 15.66 -25.33 -25.45
CA GLN A 261 17.03 -25.84 -25.29
C GLN A 261 18.06 -24.74 -24.97
N HIS A 262 17.80 -23.49 -25.33
CA HIS A 262 18.69 -22.37 -25.04
C HIS A 262 18.59 -21.85 -23.60
N LEU A 263 17.61 -22.29 -22.84
CA LEU A 263 17.51 -22.03 -21.38
C LEU A 263 18.38 -22.98 -20.57
N LEU A 264 18.73 -24.13 -21.15
CA LEU A 264 19.61 -25.11 -20.52
C LEU A 264 21.08 -24.70 -20.67
N GLY A 265 21.90 -25.03 -19.68
CA GLY A 265 23.32 -24.68 -19.66
C GLY A 265 24.10 -25.29 -20.83
N GLU A 266 25.09 -24.57 -21.36
CA GLU A 266 25.96 -25.05 -22.49
C GLU A 266 26.85 -26.24 -22.08
N HIS A 267 26.91 -26.61 -20.80
CA HIS A 267 27.63 -27.82 -20.33
C HIS A 267 26.94 -29.13 -20.73
N LEU A 268 25.65 -29.06 -21.07
CA LEU A 268 24.90 -30.20 -21.56
C LEU A 268 25.09 -30.36 -23.09
N GLU A 269 25.16 -31.58 -23.55
CA GLU A 269 25.22 -31.87 -25.00
C GLU A 269 23.97 -31.34 -25.71
N SER A 270 24.13 -30.86 -26.95
CA SER A 270 23.03 -30.21 -27.69
C SER A 270 21.83 -31.16 -27.90
N GLU A 271 22.10 -32.45 -28.13
CA GLU A 271 21.06 -33.46 -28.30
C GLU A 271 20.26 -33.68 -27.03
N LEU A 272 20.96 -33.77 -25.88
CA LEU A 272 20.34 -33.89 -24.56
C LEU A 272 19.52 -32.64 -24.23
N ARG A 273 20.02 -31.43 -24.52
CA ARG A 273 19.27 -30.17 -24.28
C ARG A 273 17.93 -30.16 -25.02
N PHE A 274 17.96 -30.63 -26.30
CA PHE A 274 16.74 -30.70 -27.08
C PHE A 274 15.75 -31.75 -26.55
N GLU A 275 16.24 -32.92 -26.16
CA GLU A 275 15.40 -33.97 -25.55
C GLU A 275 14.78 -33.51 -24.24
N VAL A 276 15.55 -32.83 -23.35
CA VAL A 276 15.06 -32.27 -22.12
C VAL A 276 14.01 -31.20 -22.38
N ALA A 277 14.27 -30.26 -23.32
CA ALA A 277 13.32 -29.23 -23.68
C ALA A 277 12.00 -29.81 -24.22
N LYS A 278 12.08 -30.88 -24.96
CA LYS A 278 10.91 -31.60 -25.48
C LYS A 278 10.15 -32.36 -24.37
N ALA A 279 10.87 -33.04 -23.49
CA ALA A 279 10.25 -33.79 -22.38
C ALA A 279 9.53 -32.87 -21.37
N LEU A 280 10.07 -31.66 -21.16
CA LEU A 280 9.49 -30.62 -20.27
C LEU A 280 8.57 -29.64 -21.02
N ASP A 281 8.11 -30.01 -22.22
CA ASP A 281 7.19 -29.22 -23.06
C ASP A 281 7.61 -27.74 -23.22
N GLY A 282 8.91 -27.45 -23.20
CA GLY A 282 9.46 -26.12 -23.29
C GLY A 282 9.07 -25.18 -22.14
N HIS A 283 8.63 -25.73 -20.98
CA HIS A 283 8.20 -24.92 -19.85
C HIS A 283 9.39 -24.23 -19.16
N PRO A 284 9.52 -22.88 -19.20
CA PRO A 284 10.74 -22.20 -18.77
C PRO A 284 11.18 -22.51 -17.35
N MET A 285 10.24 -22.52 -16.38
CA MET A 285 10.56 -22.81 -14.99
C MET A 285 11.04 -24.26 -14.83
N ALA A 286 10.40 -25.22 -15.46
CA ALA A 286 10.81 -26.62 -15.39
C ALA A 286 12.22 -26.83 -15.98
N LEU A 287 12.53 -26.12 -17.09
CA LEU A 287 13.86 -26.13 -17.70
C LEU A 287 14.93 -25.52 -16.76
N HIS A 288 14.58 -24.47 -16.03
CA HIS A 288 15.50 -23.88 -15.05
C HIS A 288 15.75 -24.76 -13.80
N LEU A 289 14.77 -25.60 -13.43
CA LEU A 289 14.88 -26.53 -12.31
C LEU A 289 15.62 -27.79 -12.66
N TYR A 290 15.73 -28.14 -13.93
CA TYR A 290 16.39 -29.37 -14.38
C TYR A 290 17.90 -29.36 -14.09
N SER A 291 18.39 -30.42 -13.48
CA SER A 291 19.82 -30.73 -13.30
C SER A 291 20.21 -32.00 -14.07
N GLU A 292 21.47 -32.06 -14.53
CA GLU A 292 21.96 -33.23 -15.24
C GLU A 292 21.83 -34.52 -14.40
N GLY A 293 21.11 -35.50 -14.93
CA GLY A 293 20.83 -36.75 -14.27
C GLY A 293 19.46 -36.84 -13.59
N ASP A 294 18.69 -35.76 -13.58
CA ASP A 294 17.30 -35.81 -13.11
C ASP A 294 16.45 -36.70 -14.01
N PRO A 295 15.54 -37.52 -13.47
CA PRO A 295 14.62 -38.31 -14.28
C PRO A 295 13.68 -37.37 -15.06
N LEU A 296 13.60 -37.55 -16.35
CA LEU A 296 12.66 -36.81 -17.20
C LEU A 296 11.26 -37.45 -17.11
N PRO A 297 10.19 -36.63 -17.16
CA PRO A 297 8.83 -37.16 -17.22
C PRO A 297 8.59 -37.95 -18.49
N GLU A 298 7.76 -39.01 -18.43
CA GLU A 298 7.32 -39.71 -19.63
C GLU A 298 6.39 -38.80 -20.45
N ALA A 299 6.32 -39.05 -21.78
CA ALA A 299 5.50 -38.22 -22.67
C ALA A 299 4.02 -38.24 -22.24
N GLY A 300 3.53 -37.07 -21.75
CA GLY A 300 2.15 -36.89 -21.27
C GLY A 300 2.02 -36.90 -19.74
N GLU A 301 3.11 -37.06 -19.00
CA GLU A 301 3.09 -36.80 -17.54
C GLU A 301 3.02 -35.29 -17.24
N ASP A 302 2.38 -34.96 -16.13
CA ASP A 302 2.19 -33.57 -15.71
C ASP A 302 3.55 -32.97 -15.29
N ILE A 303 3.91 -31.83 -15.89
CA ILE A 303 5.09 -31.04 -15.52
C ILE A 303 5.06 -30.69 -14.02
N GLN A 304 3.87 -30.59 -13.44
CA GLN A 304 3.71 -30.39 -11.99
C GLN A 304 4.34 -31.54 -11.20
N ALA A 305 4.13 -32.81 -11.63
CA ALA A 305 4.73 -33.96 -10.97
C ALA A 305 6.27 -33.95 -11.06
N PHE A 306 6.82 -33.52 -12.20
CA PHE A 306 8.27 -33.33 -12.34
C PHE A 306 8.80 -32.26 -11.39
N VAL A 307 8.13 -31.09 -11.32
CA VAL A 307 8.50 -30.01 -10.41
C VAL A 307 8.44 -30.49 -8.93
N GLU A 308 7.42 -31.26 -8.57
CA GLU A 308 7.27 -31.83 -7.22
C GLU A 308 8.46 -32.73 -6.87
N GLN A 309 8.82 -33.64 -7.75
CA GLN A 309 9.93 -34.57 -7.53
C GLN A 309 11.29 -33.87 -7.49
N THR A 310 11.53 -32.98 -8.45
CA THR A 310 12.82 -32.28 -8.60
C THR A 310 13.04 -31.29 -7.44
N MET A 311 11.98 -30.62 -7.00
CA MET A 311 12.03 -29.66 -5.91
C MET A 311 12.45 -30.28 -4.56
N LEU A 312 11.98 -31.50 -4.28
CA LEU A 312 12.29 -32.20 -3.02
C LEU A 312 13.65 -32.91 -3.05
N ASN A 313 14.17 -33.23 -4.25
CA ASN A 313 15.43 -33.91 -4.39
C ASN A 313 16.60 -33.01 -4.01
N GLY A 314 17.30 -33.38 -2.92
CA GLY A 314 18.55 -32.76 -2.52
C GLY A 314 18.44 -31.50 -1.64
N LEU A 315 17.25 -31.11 -1.18
CA LEU A 315 17.12 -30.20 -0.05
C LEU A 315 17.54 -30.88 1.23
N SER A 316 18.24 -30.17 2.13
CA SER A 316 18.45 -30.62 3.49
C SER A 316 17.11 -30.64 4.26
N GLU A 317 17.05 -31.39 5.37
CA GLU A 317 15.86 -31.39 6.23
C GLU A 317 15.48 -29.97 6.70
N GLY A 318 16.49 -29.15 7.03
CA GLY A 318 16.29 -27.75 7.40
C GLY A 318 15.87 -26.87 6.22
N GLY A 319 16.38 -27.13 5.01
CA GLY A 319 15.97 -26.45 3.78
C GLY A 319 14.51 -26.75 3.40
N LEU A 320 14.09 -27.99 3.59
CA LEU A 320 12.69 -28.39 3.36
C LEU A 320 11.76 -27.77 4.39
N ASP A 321 12.15 -27.72 5.67
CA ASP A 321 11.37 -27.04 6.71
C ASP A 321 11.24 -25.54 6.44
N ALA A 322 12.32 -24.88 6.02
CA ALA A 322 12.31 -23.48 5.62
C ALA A 322 11.38 -23.23 4.42
N LEU A 323 11.39 -24.12 3.41
CA LEU A 323 10.47 -24.06 2.29
C LEU A 323 9.02 -24.14 2.76
N ASP A 324 8.70 -25.11 3.65
CA ASP A 324 7.36 -25.30 4.21
C ASP A 324 6.87 -24.06 4.97
N GLN A 325 7.73 -23.42 5.74
CA GLN A 325 7.41 -22.18 6.45
C GLN A 325 7.12 -21.03 5.47
N MET A 326 7.96 -20.86 4.45
CA MET A 326 7.85 -19.76 3.51
C MET A 326 6.67 -19.86 2.54
N VAL A 327 6.20 -21.07 2.20
CA VAL A 327 5.04 -21.21 1.29
C VAL A 327 3.74 -20.67 1.87
N LEU A 328 3.66 -20.43 3.19
CA LEU A 328 2.49 -19.88 3.86
C LEU A 328 2.44 -18.35 3.85
N PHE A 329 3.51 -17.65 3.48
CA PHE A 329 3.53 -16.20 3.52
C PHE A 329 2.61 -15.60 2.44
N PRO A 330 1.70 -14.69 2.82
CA PRO A 330 0.77 -14.07 1.87
C PRO A 330 1.42 -12.99 1.00
N ARG A 331 2.63 -12.53 1.35
CA ARG A 331 3.40 -11.47 0.69
C ARG A 331 4.91 -11.71 0.77
N PRO A 332 5.71 -11.08 -0.09
CA PRO A 332 7.17 -11.07 0.07
C PRO A 332 7.58 -10.50 1.43
N LEU A 333 8.66 -11.04 2.00
CA LEU A 333 9.19 -10.65 3.31
C LEU A 333 10.67 -10.32 3.23
N PRO A 334 11.19 -9.42 4.10
CA PRO A 334 12.62 -9.21 4.24
C PRO A 334 13.35 -10.52 4.52
N SER A 335 14.42 -10.78 3.78
CA SER A 335 15.11 -12.08 3.79
C SER A 335 15.75 -12.42 5.14
N ASP A 336 16.06 -11.42 5.94
CA ASP A 336 16.64 -11.56 7.29
C ASP A 336 15.59 -11.83 8.37
N LEU A 337 14.34 -11.44 8.14
CA LEU A 337 13.20 -11.66 9.03
C LEU A 337 12.37 -12.87 8.62
N ALA A 338 12.53 -13.39 7.40
CA ALA A 338 11.77 -14.55 6.96
C ALA A 338 12.12 -15.78 7.79
N MET A 339 11.12 -16.56 8.16
CA MET A 339 11.32 -17.85 8.80
C MET A 339 12.17 -18.73 7.88
N GLY A 340 13.15 -19.43 8.45
CA GLY A 340 14.09 -20.20 7.64
C GLY A 340 15.23 -19.38 7.01
N ALA A 341 15.48 -18.14 7.46
CA ALA A 341 16.57 -17.27 6.98
C ALA A 341 17.94 -17.97 6.89
N ALA A 342 18.21 -18.93 7.78
CA ALA A 342 19.45 -19.70 7.75
C ALA A 342 19.62 -20.59 6.50
N PHE A 343 18.56 -20.90 5.80
CA PHE A 343 18.52 -21.79 4.63
C PHE A 343 18.21 -21.04 3.32
N MET A 344 18.17 -19.70 3.34
CA MET A 344 17.90 -18.89 2.14
C MET A 344 18.89 -19.18 1.01
N ASP A 345 20.16 -19.36 1.32
CA ASP A 345 21.18 -19.68 0.34
C ASP A 345 20.90 -21.02 -0.37
N GLU A 346 20.47 -22.02 0.38
CA GLU A 346 20.11 -23.34 -0.19
C GLU A 346 18.89 -23.25 -1.10
N LEU A 347 17.86 -22.49 -0.69
CA LEU A 347 16.66 -22.31 -1.49
C LEU A 347 16.93 -21.46 -2.74
N ASP A 348 17.79 -20.42 -2.63
CA ASP A 348 18.17 -19.56 -3.74
C ASP A 348 19.07 -20.30 -4.74
N ASP A 349 20.03 -21.13 -4.27
CA ASP A 349 20.88 -21.95 -5.12
C ASP A 349 20.09 -22.94 -5.99
N ARG A 350 18.89 -23.31 -5.53
CA ARG A 350 17.96 -24.17 -6.27
C ARG A 350 16.90 -23.41 -7.07
N ALA A 351 17.04 -22.07 -7.19
CA ALA A 351 16.10 -21.21 -7.88
C ALA A 351 14.63 -21.30 -7.36
N LEU A 352 14.45 -21.66 -6.09
CA LEU A 352 13.12 -21.76 -5.46
C LEU A 352 12.61 -20.37 -5.00
N LEU A 353 13.52 -19.40 -4.86
CA LEU A 353 13.20 -18.05 -4.41
C LEU A 353 12.96 -17.10 -5.57
N ARG A 354 12.05 -16.15 -5.32
CA ARG A 354 11.85 -14.94 -6.15
C ARG A 354 12.19 -13.74 -5.29
N TRP A 355 13.09 -12.90 -5.78
CA TRP A 355 13.45 -11.65 -5.12
C TRP A 355 12.60 -10.50 -5.66
N ALA A 356 12.07 -9.67 -4.75
CA ALA A 356 11.40 -8.44 -5.12
C ALA A 356 12.38 -7.45 -5.78
N PRO A 357 11.90 -6.43 -6.52
CA PRO A 357 12.76 -5.42 -7.14
C PRO A 357 13.69 -4.70 -6.16
N SER A 358 13.28 -4.54 -4.90
CA SER A 358 14.09 -3.99 -3.80
C SER A 358 15.35 -4.82 -3.49
N ALA A 359 15.44 -6.07 -3.98
CA ALA A 359 16.44 -7.07 -3.67
C ALA A 359 16.61 -7.39 -2.17
N CYS A 360 15.72 -6.91 -1.32
CA CYS A 360 15.69 -7.17 0.12
C CYS A 360 14.60 -8.17 0.49
N ASP A 361 13.45 -8.10 -0.19
CA ASP A 361 12.31 -8.96 0.08
C ASP A 361 12.32 -10.19 -0.81
N VAL A 362 11.88 -11.30 -0.24
CA VAL A 362 11.91 -12.62 -0.87
C VAL A 362 10.60 -13.36 -0.67
N GLU A 363 10.22 -14.14 -1.66
CA GLU A 363 9.12 -15.08 -1.60
C GLU A 363 9.48 -16.38 -2.32
N ILE A 364 8.72 -17.43 -2.07
CA ILE A 364 8.84 -18.67 -2.87
C ILE A 364 8.22 -18.45 -4.24
N GLN A 365 8.86 -18.98 -5.29
CA GLN A 365 8.32 -19.00 -6.64
C GLN A 365 6.88 -19.54 -6.63
N HIS A 366 5.96 -18.83 -7.28
CA HIS A 366 4.51 -19.11 -7.19
C HIS A 366 4.11 -20.54 -7.61
N LEU A 367 4.81 -21.14 -8.60
CA LEU A 367 4.57 -22.52 -8.97
C LEU A 367 4.92 -23.45 -7.81
N ILE A 368 6.10 -23.30 -7.25
CA ILE A 368 6.62 -24.07 -6.13
C ILE A 368 5.70 -23.93 -4.90
N ARG A 369 5.31 -22.71 -4.58
CA ARG A 369 4.40 -22.39 -3.47
C ARG A 369 3.07 -23.15 -3.58
N ASN A 370 2.44 -23.12 -4.77
CA ASN A 370 1.17 -23.80 -4.97
C ASN A 370 1.31 -25.31 -4.88
N VAL A 371 2.30 -25.88 -5.55
CA VAL A 371 2.58 -27.31 -5.51
C VAL A 371 2.81 -27.75 -4.06
N ARG A 372 3.73 -27.09 -3.35
CA ARG A 372 4.09 -27.50 -1.99
C ARG A 372 2.92 -27.36 -1.02
N ARG A 373 2.10 -26.31 -1.10
CA ARG A 373 0.89 -26.14 -0.27
C ARG A 373 -0.08 -27.31 -0.42
N THR A 374 -0.24 -27.89 -1.61
CA THR A 374 -1.15 -29.04 -1.82
C THR A 374 -0.60 -30.36 -1.26
N MET A 375 0.71 -30.46 -1.03
CA MET A 375 1.37 -31.64 -0.47
C MET A 375 1.35 -31.66 1.07
N LEU A 376 1.16 -30.50 1.72
CA LEU A 376 1.17 -30.40 3.18
C LEU A 376 -0.14 -30.94 3.77
N SER A 377 -0.02 -31.78 4.81
CA SER A 377 -1.17 -32.24 5.57
C SER A 377 -1.77 -31.10 6.42
N ASP A 378 -3.05 -31.19 6.75
CA ASP A 378 -3.73 -30.22 7.61
C ASP A 378 -3.04 -30.07 8.98
N GLU A 379 -2.49 -31.18 9.53
CA GLU A 379 -1.72 -31.16 10.79
C GLU A 379 -0.43 -30.34 10.63
N ARG A 380 0.30 -30.56 9.51
CA ARG A 380 1.52 -29.80 9.22
C ARG A 380 1.24 -28.33 8.98
N LEU A 381 0.19 -28.00 8.21
CA LEU A 381 -0.26 -26.63 7.98
C LEU A 381 -0.58 -25.91 9.29
N ARG A 382 -1.29 -26.60 10.21
CA ARG A 382 -1.60 -26.05 11.54
C ARG A 382 -0.32 -25.74 12.32
N ALA A 383 0.61 -26.70 12.41
CA ALA A 383 1.87 -26.52 13.11
C ALA A 383 2.70 -25.36 12.53
N LEU A 384 2.71 -25.20 11.21
CA LEU A 384 3.39 -24.09 10.54
C LEU A 384 2.73 -22.75 10.83
N HIS A 385 1.40 -22.67 10.88
CA HIS A 385 0.69 -21.45 11.29
C HIS A 385 0.96 -21.10 12.75
N GLU A 386 1.03 -22.08 13.67
CA GLU A 386 1.39 -21.86 15.07
C GLU A 386 2.81 -21.29 15.20
N GLN A 387 3.79 -21.89 14.52
CA GLN A 387 5.18 -21.40 14.51
C GLN A 387 5.28 -19.98 13.92
N ALA A 388 4.56 -19.70 12.83
CA ALA A 388 4.58 -18.39 12.21
C ALA A 388 3.89 -17.33 13.09
N ALA A 389 2.79 -17.66 13.75
CA ALA A 389 2.13 -16.76 14.70
C ALA A 389 3.06 -16.42 15.87
N GLU A 390 3.76 -17.42 16.45
CA GLU A 390 4.74 -17.22 17.52
C GLU A 390 5.93 -16.35 17.06
N HIS A 391 6.44 -16.59 15.85
CA HIS A 391 7.52 -15.80 15.27
C HIS A 391 7.14 -14.32 15.16
N TRP A 392 5.99 -14.01 14.56
CA TRP A 392 5.53 -12.65 14.37
C TRP A 392 5.04 -11.97 15.65
N ALA A 393 4.73 -12.70 16.72
CA ALA A 393 4.38 -12.13 18.01
C ALA A 393 5.49 -11.25 18.62
N SER A 394 6.75 -11.47 18.22
CA SER A 394 7.88 -10.65 18.67
C SER A 394 8.09 -9.37 17.83
N HIS A 395 7.28 -9.13 16.79
CA HIS A 395 7.44 -8.03 15.83
C HIS A 395 6.17 -7.16 15.69
N LEU A 396 5.31 -7.14 16.72
CA LEU A 396 4.02 -6.44 16.69
C LEU A 396 4.13 -4.90 16.60
N GLU A 397 5.32 -4.34 16.86
CA GLU A 397 5.56 -2.90 16.75
C GLU A 397 5.40 -2.39 15.31
N GLU A 398 5.68 -3.23 14.32
CA GLU A 398 5.52 -2.91 12.90
C GLU A 398 4.14 -3.37 12.40
N PRO A 399 3.26 -2.47 11.91
CA PRO A 399 1.90 -2.83 11.49
C PRO A 399 1.83 -3.94 10.44
N ALA A 400 2.77 -3.97 9.50
CA ALA A 400 2.84 -5.01 8.48
C ALA A 400 3.06 -6.40 9.07
N TYR A 401 3.89 -6.54 10.11
CA TYR A 401 4.16 -7.81 10.77
C TYR A 401 3.07 -8.20 11.77
N ALA A 402 2.44 -7.20 12.41
CA ALA A 402 1.24 -7.46 13.23
C ALA A 402 0.10 -8.05 12.39
N VAL A 403 -0.06 -7.61 11.14
CA VAL A 403 -1.03 -8.23 10.20
C VAL A 403 -0.64 -9.67 9.85
N LEU A 404 0.65 -9.98 9.67
CA LEU A 404 1.10 -11.36 9.46
C LEU A 404 0.83 -12.24 10.68
N HIS A 405 1.08 -11.72 11.88
CA HIS A 405 0.70 -12.42 13.12
C HIS A 405 -0.80 -12.74 13.12
N LEU A 406 -1.67 -11.74 12.86
CA LEU A 406 -3.12 -11.94 12.76
C LEU A 406 -3.50 -12.93 11.65
N TYR A 407 -2.87 -12.87 10.50
CA TYR A 407 -3.12 -13.78 9.38
C TYR A 407 -2.91 -15.24 9.79
N HIS A 408 -1.79 -15.55 10.44
CA HIS A 408 -1.48 -16.89 10.90
C HIS A 408 -2.33 -17.30 12.13
N HIS A 409 -2.54 -16.37 13.06
CA HIS A 409 -3.31 -16.61 14.28
C HIS A 409 -4.80 -16.89 13.99
N LEU A 410 -5.40 -16.14 13.07
CA LEU A 410 -6.79 -16.34 12.63
C LEU A 410 -6.97 -17.54 11.69
N ALA A 411 -5.90 -18.08 11.14
CA ALA A 411 -5.92 -19.37 10.45
C ALA A 411 -6.07 -20.54 11.44
N LEU A 412 -5.65 -20.34 12.69
CA LEU A 412 -5.85 -21.22 13.84
C LEU A 412 -7.16 -20.83 14.54
N ASP A 413 -7.80 -21.75 15.23
CA ASP A 413 -9.00 -21.45 16.02
C ASP A 413 -8.67 -20.87 17.41
N SER A 414 -7.65 -20.01 17.50
CA SER A 414 -7.17 -19.45 18.77
C SER A 414 -7.86 -18.13 19.14
N GLY A 415 -8.03 -17.86 20.45
CA GLY A 415 -8.88 -16.82 20.99
C GLY A 415 -8.25 -15.45 21.23
N ASP A 416 -6.94 -15.21 20.91
CA ASP A 416 -6.23 -14.00 21.35
C ASP A 416 -6.29 -12.82 20.35
N ALA A 417 -6.80 -13.02 19.14
CA ALA A 417 -6.94 -11.98 18.13
C ALA A 417 -7.77 -10.75 18.58
N PRO A 418 -8.86 -10.90 19.37
CA PRO A 418 -9.60 -9.75 19.87
C PRO A 418 -8.77 -8.82 20.76
N ALA A 419 -7.93 -9.36 21.64
CA ALA A 419 -7.08 -8.56 22.54
C ALA A 419 -6.08 -7.70 21.76
N LEU A 420 -5.42 -8.28 20.76
CA LEU A 420 -4.50 -7.54 19.88
C LEU A 420 -5.21 -6.41 19.13
N MET A 421 -6.43 -6.67 18.65
CA MET A 421 -7.22 -5.64 17.96
C MET A 421 -7.69 -4.55 18.91
N GLU A 422 -8.08 -4.85 20.14
CA GLU A 422 -8.43 -3.83 21.13
C GLU A 422 -7.24 -2.90 21.41
N GLU A 423 -6.04 -3.48 21.46
CA GLU A 423 -4.83 -2.75 21.83
C GLU A 423 -4.29 -1.88 20.68
N HIS A 424 -4.29 -2.38 19.45
CA HIS A 424 -3.55 -1.78 18.33
C HIS A 424 -4.42 -1.35 17.15
N PHE A 425 -5.75 -1.39 17.24
CA PHE A 425 -6.67 -1.19 16.14
C PHE A 425 -6.39 0.09 15.34
N GLU A 426 -6.29 1.23 16.00
CA GLU A 426 -6.16 2.53 15.33
C GLU A 426 -4.89 2.61 14.47
N ARG A 427 -3.77 2.11 15.00
CA ARG A 427 -2.50 2.04 14.27
C ARG A 427 -2.57 1.06 13.10
N LEU A 428 -3.14 -0.12 13.32
CA LEU A 428 -3.23 -1.16 12.29
C LEU A 428 -4.12 -0.73 11.12
N VAL A 429 -5.28 -0.11 11.39
CA VAL A 429 -6.17 0.33 10.31
C VAL A 429 -5.64 1.55 9.57
N ALA A 430 -4.86 2.43 10.22
CA ALA A 430 -4.26 3.58 9.57
C ALA A 430 -3.32 3.18 8.43
N GLU A 431 -2.53 2.11 8.62
CA GLU A 431 -1.49 1.71 7.67
C GLU A 431 -1.83 0.44 6.87
N GLN A 432 -2.63 -0.47 7.43
CA GLN A 432 -2.84 -1.82 6.90
C GLN A 432 -4.32 -2.19 6.74
N SER A 433 -5.22 -1.21 6.60
CA SER A 433 -6.67 -1.48 6.54
C SER A 433 -7.07 -2.43 5.41
N GLY A 434 -6.41 -2.37 4.25
CA GLY A 434 -6.64 -3.28 3.14
C GLY A 434 -6.29 -4.72 3.47
N ALA A 435 -5.09 -4.95 3.98
CA ALA A 435 -4.63 -6.28 4.38
C ALA A 435 -5.51 -6.86 5.51
N LEU A 436 -5.86 -6.05 6.51
CA LEU A 436 -6.78 -6.46 7.59
C LEU A 436 -8.15 -6.86 7.05
N ALA A 437 -8.68 -6.13 6.05
CA ALA A 437 -9.96 -6.47 5.45
C ALA A 437 -9.94 -7.88 4.83
N VAL A 438 -8.86 -8.25 4.12
CA VAL A 438 -8.69 -9.61 3.56
C VAL A 438 -8.57 -10.65 4.68
N VAL A 439 -7.75 -10.39 5.69
CA VAL A 439 -7.51 -11.33 6.79
C VAL A 439 -8.81 -11.62 7.55
N TYR A 440 -9.58 -10.60 7.90
CA TYR A 440 -10.84 -10.76 8.61
C TYR A 440 -11.97 -11.30 7.74
N ASP A 441 -12.02 -10.97 6.44
CA ASP A 441 -12.96 -11.57 5.49
C ASP A 441 -12.75 -13.09 5.39
N ARG A 442 -11.50 -13.54 5.22
CA ARG A 442 -11.16 -14.98 5.23
C ARG A 442 -11.48 -15.65 6.56
N ALA A 443 -11.30 -14.96 7.69
CA ALA A 443 -11.63 -15.51 9.00
C ALA A 443 -13.14 -15.65 9.21
N THR A 444 -13.94 -14.65 8.81
CA THR A 444 -15.42 -14.70 8.88
C THR A 444 -16.01 -15.73 7.93
N GLN A 445 -15.42 -15.96 6.75
CA GLN A 445 -15.83 -17.04 5.84
C GLN A 445 -15.61 -18.43 6.45
N ARG A 446 -14.50 -18.65 7.18
CA ARG A 446 -14.23 -19.91 7.88
C ARG A 446 -15.12 -20.12 9.11
N ARG A 447 -15.46 -19.04 9.81
CA ARG A 447 -16.25 -19.05 11.05
C ARG A 447 -17.37 -18.01 11.00
N PRO A 448 -18.43 -18.27 10.17
CA PRO A 448 -19.47 -17.28 9.90
C PRO A 448 -20.36 -16.94 11.12
N ASP A 449 -20.35 -17.77 12.15
CA ASP A 449 -21.12 -17.53 13.38
C ASP A 449 -20.34 -16.83 14.49
N HIS A 450 -19.06 -16.47 14.25
CA HIS A 450 -18.20 -15.89 15.28
C HIS A 450 -18.36 -14.37 15.33
N GLU A 451 -19.08 -13.88 16.34
CA GLU A 451 -19.50 -12.49 16.50
C GLU A 451 -18.32 -11.49 16.55
N ASP A 452 -17.26 -11.78 17.30
CA ASP A 452 -16.09 -10.87 17.43
C ASP A 452 -15.39 -10.65 16.08
N LEU A 453 -15.32 -11.69 15.23
CA LEU A 453 -14.74 -11.54 13.90
C LEU A 453 -15.58 -10.58 13.02
N HIS A 454 -16.91 -10.70 13.09
CA HIS A 454 -17.80 -9.78 12.39
C HIS A 454 -17.73 -8.36 12.96
N TYR A 455 -17.59 -8.22 14.28
CA TYR A 455 -17.43 -6.90 14.89
C TYR A 455 -16.17 -6.19 14.39
N TRP A 456 -15.01 -6.85 14.44
CA TRP A 456 -13.76 -6.26 13.97
C TRP A 456 -13.73 -6.02 12.46
N ALA A 457 -14.27 -6.97 11.67
CA ALA A 457 -14.45 -6.78 10.23
C ALA A 457 -15.35 -5.57 9.91
N GLY A 458 -16.43 -5.40 10.68
CA GLY A 458 -17.31 -4.23 10.58
C GLY A 458 -16.62 -2.92 10.92
N ARG A 459 -15.75 -2.88 11.93
CA ARG A 459 -14.95 -1.71 12.29
C ARG A 459 -13.92 -1.37 11.21
N ILE A 460 -13.25 -2.37 10.63
CA ILE A 460 -12.35 -2.19 9.49
C ILE A 460 -13.12 -1.60 8.29
N ALA A 461 -14.31 -2.16 8.00
CA ALA A 461 -15.18 -1.66 6.94
C ALA A 461 -15.66 -0.22 7.18
N LEU A 462 -15.95 0.17 8.44
CA LEU A 462 -16.26 1.56 8.82
C LEU A 462 -15.10 2.50 8.52
N HIS A 463 -13.88 2.12 8.91
CA HIS A 463 -12.69 2.91 8.62
C HIS A 463 -12.49 3.10 7.11
N ARG A 464 -12.77 2.07 6.32
CA ARG A 464 -12.69 2.09 4.85
C ARG A 464 -13.92 2.69 4.16
N GLN A 465 -14.94 3.11 4.92
CA GLN A 465 -16.22 3.66 4.45
C GLN A 465 -17.02 2.70 3.55
N GLU A 466 -16.85 1.41 3.71
CA GLU A 466 -17.48 0.36 2.92
C GLU A 466 -18.86 -0.03 3.50
N THR A 467 -19.86 0.83 3.29
CA THR A 467 -21.18 0.73 3.93
C THR A 467 -21.89 -0.61 3.73
N ALA A 468 -21.75 -1.22 2.55
CA ALA A 468 -22.34 -2.54 2.26
C ALA A 468 -21.73 -3.65 3.15
N GLN A 469 -20.42 -3.60 3.37
CA GLN A 469 -19.71 -4.54 4.25
C GLN A 469 -20.07 -4.31 5.72
N VAL A 470 -20.16 -3.05 6.15
CA VAL A 470 -20.62 -2.73 7.51
C VAL A 470 -22.01 -3.33 7.77
N ARG A 471 -22.96 -3.18 6.84
CA ARG A 471 -24.30 -3.79 6.99
C ARG A 471 -24.24 -5.31 7.08
N HIS A 472 -23.45 -5.95 6.21
CA HIS A 472 -23.26 -7.40 6.23
C HIS A 472 -22.76 -7.88 7.60
N HIS A 473 -21.74 -7.23 8.16
CA HIS A 473 -21.19 -7.62 9.46
C HIS A 473 -22.13 -7.27 10.62
N LEU A 474 -22.83 -6.12 10.55
CA LEU A 474 -23.80 -5.69 11.54
C LEU A 474 -24.94 -6.72 11.75
N ASP A 475 -25.38 -7.39 10.67
CA ASP A 475 -26.42 -8.42 10.76
C ASP A 475 -25.96 -9.68 11.51
N ASN A 476 -24.66 -9.90 11.63
CA ASN A 476 -24.05 -11.05 12.30
C ASN A 476 -23.54 -10.75 13.73
N VAL A 477 -23.65 -9.50 14.19
CA VAL A 477 -23.30 -9.09 15.56
C VAL A 477 -24.57 -9.05 16.42
N ARG A 478 -24.58 -9.81 17.54
CA ARG A 478 -25.73 -9.97 18.45
C ARG A 478 -25.59 -9.12 19.71
N THR A 479 -24.36 -8.95 20.21
CA THR A 479 -24.08 -8.13 21.39
C THR A 479 -24.47 -6.70 21.13
N GLU A 480 -25.38 -6.17 21.95
CA GLU A 480 -26.02 -4.87 21.74
C GLU A 480 -25.01 -3.72 21.68
N SER A 481 -23.98 -3.71 22.54
CA SER A 481 -22.96 -2.65 22.56
C SER A 481 -22.14 -2.62 21.27
N MET A 482 -21.65 -3.77 20.79
CA MET A 482 -20.90 -3.92 19.55
C MET A 482 -21.74 -3.54 18.32
N ARG A 483 -22.99 -4.01 18.32
CA ARG A 483 -23.95 -3.71 17.26
C ARG A 483 -24.27 -2.22 17.16
N ASN A 484 -24.49 -1.56 18.31
CA ASN A 484 -24.79 -0.13 18.37
C ASN A 484 -23.58 0.70 17.92
N GLU A 485 -22.34 0.27 18.21
CA GLU A 485 -21.12 0.93 17.75
C GLU A 485 -21.04 0.91 16.21
N LEU A 486 -21.22 -0.24 15.60
CA LEU A 486 -21.22 -0.37 14.14
C LEU A 486 -22.38 0.43 13.50
N ALA A 487 -23.58 0.37 14.09
CA ALA A 487 -24.75 1.10 13.62
C ALA A 487 -24.56 2.62 13.72
N TYR A 488 -23.92 3.11 14.78
CA TYR A 488 -23.58 4.53 14.94
C TYR A 488 -22.60 5.00 13.87
N GLY A 489 -21.50 4.27 13.67
CA GLY A 489 -20.54 4.57 12.62
C GLY A 489 -21.18 4.59 11.23
N LEU A 490 -22.02 3.59 10.93
CA LEU A 490 -22.76 3.50 9.67
C LEU A 490 -23.70 4.69 9.50
N ALA A 491 -24.44 5.08 10.54
CA ALA A 491 -25.34 6.22 10.49
C ALA A 491 -24.59 7.55 10.23
N LEU A 492 -23.36 7.70 10.75
CA LEU A 492 -22.51 8.87 10.46
C LEU A 492 -22.04 8.89 9.00
N ILE A 493 -21.61 7.75 8.46
CA ILE A 493 -21.16 7.66 7.06
C ILE A 493 -22.32 7.93 6.11
N GLU A 494 -23.51 7.41 6.41
CA GLU A 494 -24.72 7.60 5.59
C GLU A 494 -25.44 8.95 5.83
N GLY A 495 -24.93 9.78 6.73
CA GLY A 495 -25.51 11.08 7.05
C GLY A 495 -26.85 11.02 7.77
N ARG A 496 -27.17 9.91 8.47
CA ARG A 496 -28.39 9.70 9.26
C ARG A 496 -28.23 10.24 10.68
N SER A 497 -28.12 11.57 10.80
CA SER A 497 -27.73 12.27 12.05
C SER A 497 -28.69 12.01 13.21
N ASP A 498 -30.00 11.94 12.98
CA ASP A 498 -31.01 11.69 14.04
C ASP A 498 -30.83 10.29 14.64
N GLU A 499 -30.49 9.31 13.80
CA GLU A 499 -30.22 7.95 14.27
C GLU A 499 -28.90 7.85 15.00
N ALA A 500 -27.84 8.52 14.49
CA ALA A 500 -26.56 8.60 15.17
C ALA A 500 -26.71 9.25 16.57
N GLU A 501 -27.47 10.35 16.71
CA GLU A 501 -27.72 10.98 18.00
C GLU A 501 -28.46 10.05 18.97
N ARG A 502 -29.48 9.35 18.49
CA ARG A 502 -30.24 8.38 19.31
C ARG A 502 -29.34 7.25 19.82
N LEU A 503 -28.54 6.65 18.93
CA LEU A 503 -27.61 5.58 19.28
C LEU A 503 -26.52 6.07 20.25
N LEU A 504 -25.99 7.28 20.04
CA LEU A 504 -25.02 7.91 20.93
C LEU A 504 -25.58 8.05 22.36
N ASN A 505 -26.81 8.55 22.50
CA ASN A 505 -27.44 8.73 23.83
C ASN A 505 -27.65 7.39 24.54
N VAL A 506 -28.07 6.34 23.82
CA VAL A 506 -28.19 4.98 24.39
C VAL A 506 -26.83 4.47 24.90
N GLN A 507 -25.77 4.68 24.15
CA GLN A 507 -24.43 4.22 24.51
C GLN A 507 -23.83 5.00 25.68
N LEU A 508 -24.07 6.30 25.79
CA LEU A 508 -23.62 7.11 26.92
C LEU A 508 -24.18 6.63 28.25
N ASP A 509 -25.38 6.03 28.27
CA ASP A 509 -26.02 5.48 29.47
C ASP A 509 -25.49 4.10 29.86
N GLN A 510 -24.99 3.31 28.90
CA GLN A 510 -24.61 1.90 29.08
C GLN A 510 -23.09 1.65 29.07
N ALA A 511 -22.27 2.62 28.60
CA ALA A 511 -20.86 2.40 28.34
C ALA A 511 -20.01 2.28 29.62
N THR A 512 -19.09 1.33 29.59
CA THR A 512 -18.04 1.14 30.59
C THR A 512 -16.76 1.90 30.18
N ASP A 513 -15.90 2.21 31.17
CA ASP A 513 -14.65 2.99 31.11
C ASP A 513 -14.10 3.45 29.75
N VAL A 514 -13.43 2.60 28.97
CA VAL A 514 -12.76 3.01 27.72
C VAL A 514 -13.77 3.29 26.59
N GLN A 515 -14.82 2.48 26.49
CA GLN A 515 -15.90 2.73 25.52
C GLN A 515 -16.63 4.02 25.83
N ALA A 516 -16.89 4.29 27.12
CA ALA A 516 -17.48 5.55 27.58
C ALA A 516 -16.68 6.76 27.11
N CYS A 517 -15.34 6.71 27.14
CA CYS A 517 -14.50 7.81 26.69
C CYS A 517 -14.73 8.18 25.22
N ARG A 518 -14.80 7.20 24.32
CA ARG A 518 -15.06 7.44 22.90
C ARG A 518 -16.44 8.09 22.68
N TRP A 519 -17.48 7.60 23.36
CA TRP A 519 -18.82 8.15 23.28
C TRP A 519 -18.91 9.57 23.84
N LEU A 520 -18.23 9.84 24.96
CA LEU A 520 -18.14 11.18 25.55
C LEU A 520 -17.44 12.17 24.62
N VAL A 521 -16.35 11.75 23.97
CA VAL A 521 -15.65 12.56 22.96
C VAL A 521 -16.59 12.86 21.78
N SER A 522 -17.26 11.84 21.23
CA SER A 522 -18.20 12.01 20.12
C SER A 522 -19.34 12.97 20.46
N ALA A 523 -19.92 12.86 21.65
CA ALA A 523 -20.97 13.75 22.13
C ALA A 523 -20.48 15.20 22.28
N ALA A 524 -19.27 15.40 22.79
CA ALA A 524 -18.67 16.72 22.96
C ALA A 524 -18.40 17.39 21.59
N VAL A 525 -17.85 16.62 20.62
CA VAL A 525 -17.62 17.12 19.26
C VAL A 525 -18.94 17.51 18.58
N GLN A 526 -19.95 16.65 18.65
CA GLN A 526 -21.25 16.93 18.02
C GLN A 526 -21.88 18.23 18.55
N ARG A 527 -21.81 18.46 19.86
CA ARG A 527 -22.31 19.72 20.47
C ARG A 527 -21.54 20.93 19.99
N LEU A 528 -20.21 20.86 19.93
CA LEU A 528 -19.34 21.99 19.53
C LEU A 528 -19.40 22.32 18.04
N ASP A 529 -19.77 21.35 17.20
CA ASP A 529 -19.88 21.56 15.76
C ASP A 529 -21.15 22.27 15.31
N ASP A 530 -22.15 22.41 16.22
CA ASP A 530 -23.39 23.18 15.96
C ASP A 530 -23.17 24.67 16.18
N ARG A 531 -22.26 25.29 15.37
CA ARG A 531 -21.88 26.70 15.45
C ARG A 531 -21.77 27.39 14.10
N LEU A 532 -21.86 28.73 14.10
CA LEU A 532 -21.62 29.59 12.94
C LEU A 532 -20.40 30.49 13.17
N PHE A 533 -19.74 30.90 12.08
CA PHE A 533 -18.51 31.70 12.18
C PHE A 533 -18.75 33.16 12.58
N ASP A 534 -19.96 33.69 12.39
CA ASP A 534 -20.35 35.09 12.53
C ASP A 534 -21.38 35.35 13.63
N GLU A 535 -21.72 34.32 14.41
CA GLU A 535 -22.62 34.43 15.57
C GLU A 535 -21.94 33.87 16.83
N PRO A 536 -22.20 34.46 18.01
CA PRO A 536 -21.79 33.87 19.28
C PRO A 536 -22.32 32.44 19.42
N TYR A 537 -21.51 31.55 19.94
CA TYR A 537 -21.96 30.20 20.28
C TYR A 537 -22.93 30.22 21.44
N GLU A 538 -24.17 29.84 21.21
CA GLU A 538 -25.24 29.76 22.20
C GLU A 538 -25.47 28.35 22.77
N GLY A 539 -24.57 27.38 22.41
CA GLY A 539 -24.70 25.98 22.82
C GLY A 539 -24.28 25.72 24.27
N ASP A 540 -24.45 24.48 24.67
CA ASP A 540 -24.23 23.99 26.05
C ASP A 540 -22.73 23.77 26.34
N VAL A 541 -21.97 24.86 26.54
CA VAL A 541 -20.55 24.82 26.93
C VAL A 541 -20.36 24.06 28.25
N GLU A 542 -21.25 24.25 29.21
CA GLU A 542 -21.15 23.59 30.54
C GLU A 542 -21.43 22.09 30.41
N GLY A 543 -22.37 21.71 29.57
CA GLY A 543 -22.58 20.29 29.25
C GLY A 543 -21.39 19.63 28.59
N VAL A 544 -20.67 20.34 27.70
CA VAL A 544 -19.42 19.83 27.12
C VAL A 544 -18.33 19.67 28.19
N ARG A 545 -18.16 20.64 29.08
CA ARG A 545 -17.23 20.51 30.23
C ARG A 545 -17.56 19.31 31.09
N THR A 546 -18.85 19.11 31.37
CA THR A 546 -19.33 17.97 32.17
C THR A 546 -18.98 16.65 31.48
N LEU A 547 -19.12 16.55 30.14
CA LEU A 547 -18.71 15.38 29.40
C LEU A 547 -17.19 15.15 29.53
N LEU A 548 -16.38 16.20 29.36
CA LEU A 548 -14.92 16.08 29.49
C LEU A 548 -14.48 15.66 30.91
N GLN A 549 -15.14 16.11 31.96
CA GLN A 549 -14.85 15.70 33.33
C GLN A 549 -15.12 14.23 33.63
N ARG A 550 -16.01 13.60 32.87
CA ARG A 550 -16.32 12.16 32.96
C ARG A 550 -15.28 11.28 32.24
N ILE A 551 -14.49 11.83 31.34
CA ILE A 551 -13.49 11.06 30.56
C ILE A 551 -12.40 10.53 31.50
N ARG A 552 -12.16 9.23 31.45
CA ARG A 552 -11.06 8.55 32.15
C ARG A 552 -10.16 7.94 31.10
N LEU A 553 -8.96 8.50 30.91
CA LEU A 553 -8.00 7.99 29.95
C LEU A 553 -7.54 6.59 30.36
N PRO A 554 -7.56 5.61 29.44
CA PRO A 554 -7.12 4.24 29.72
C PRO A 554 -5.61 4.19 29.98
N ASP A 555 -5.14 3.09 30.57
CA ASP A 555 -3.72 2.90 30.86
C ASP A 555 -2.91 2.52 29.61
N HIS A 556 -3.57 1.97 28.59
CA HIS A 556 -2.91 1.60 27.34
C HIS A 556 -2.33 2.82 26.61
N PRO A 557 -1.00 2.87 26.29
CA PRO A 557 -0.31 4.07 25.80
C PRO A 557 -0.90 4.63 24.49
N GLU A 558 -1.17 3.77 23.50
CA GLU A 558 -1.66 4.20 22.17
C GLU A 558 -3.09 4.74 22.24
N VAL A 559 -3.99 4.03 22.92
CA VAL A 559 -5.39 4.47 23.11
C VAL A 559 -5.44 5.76 23.94
N ARG A 560 -4.59 5.86 24.95
CA ARG A 560 -4.42 7.08 25.74
C ARG A 560 -3.95 8.24 24.87
N ALA A 561 -2.96 8.04 24.00
CA ALA A 561 -2.43 9.07 23.11
C ALA A 561 -3.52 9.59 22.16
N SER A 562 -4.23 8.70 21.47
CA SER A 562 -5.32 9.06 20.54
C SER A 562 -6.45 9.82 21.23
N LEU A 563 -6.91 9.34 22.41
CA LEU A 563 -7.92 10.03 23.19
C LEU A 563 -7.42 11.37 23.75
N THR A 564 -6.14 11.47 24.11
CA THR A 564 -5.54 12.73 24.58
C THR A 564 -5.57 13.78 23.49
N VAL A 565 -5.20 13.44 22.26
CA VAL A 565 -5.29 14.34 21.09
C VAL A 565 -6.73 14.83 20.92
N SER A 566 -7.71 13.92 20.91
CA SER A 566 -9.13 14.25 20.73
C SER A 566 -9.64 15.18 21.84
N VAL A 567 -9.34 14.88 23.09
CA VAL A 567 -9.70 15.72 24.25
C VAL A 567 -9.04 17.10 24.17
N THR A 568 -7.78 17.17 23.79
CA THR A 568 -7.04 18.43 23.62
C THR A 568 -7.65 19.30 22.52
N LEU A 569 -8.08 18.72 21.40
CA LEU A 569 -8.78 19.44 20.33
C LEU A 569 -10.16 19.99 20.78
N ILE A 570 -10.90 19.24 21.59
CA ILE A 570 -12.16 19.70 22.18
C ILE A 570 -11.89 20.87 23.13
N GLN A 571 -10.88 20.75 24.01
CA GLN A 571 -10.48 21.84 24.94
C GLN A 571 -9.98 23.06 24.15
N HIS A 572 -9.25 22.88 23.08
CA HIS A 572 -8.81 23.97 22.19
C HIS A 572 -10.01 24.70 21.58
N THR A 573 -11.03 23.97 21.13
CA THR A 573 -12.27 24.57 20.60
C THR A 573 -13.04 25.32 21.71
N LEU A 574 -13.11 24.80 22.95
CA LEU A 574 -13.70 25.49 24.09
C LEU A 574 -12.95 26.78 24.41
N ALA A 575 -11.62 26.73 24.51
CA ALA A 575 -10.80 27.93 24.78
C ALA A 575 -11.00 29.02 23.70
N MET A 576 -11.16 28.59 22.42
CA MET A 576 -11.51 29.52 21.34
C MET A 576 -12.88 30.20 21.59
N LEU A 577 -13.89 29.43 21.95
CA LEU A 577 -15.25 29.94 22.21
C LEU A 577 -15.30 30.85 23.45
N GLU A 578 -14.44 30.60 24.42
CA GLU A 578 -14.31 31.39 25.67
C GLU A 578 -13.43 32.63 25.47
N GLY A 579 -12.75 32.78 24.36
CA GLY A 579 -11.80 33.87 24.12
C GLY A 579 -10.52 33.77 24.93
N ASP A 580 -10.18 32.57 25.43
CA ASP A 580 -8.99 32.30 26.25
C ASP A 580 -7.78 31.97 25.37
N ARG A 581 -7.07 32.99 24.93
CA ARG A 581 -5.91 32.91 24.08
C ARG A 581 -4.76 32.12 24.73
N GLU A 582 -4.43 32.40 25.97
CA GLU A 582 -3.30 31.77 26.66
C GLU A 582 -3.50 30.24 26.76
N ARG A 583 -4.71 29.84 27.12
CA ARG A 583 -5.08 28.42 27.15
C ARG A 583 -5.03 27.76 25.79
N MET A 584 -5.47 28.46 24.75
CA MET A 584 -5.45 27.95 23.38
C MET A 584 -4.02 27.73 22.88
N GLU A 585 -3.10 28.68 23.11
CA GLU A 585 -1.67 28.56 22.80
C GLU A 585 -1.01 27.41 23.58
N ALA A 586 -1.33 27.23 24.84
CA ALA A 586 -0.84 26.11 25.67
C ALA A 586 -1.31 24.75 25.15
N LEU A 587 -2.55 24.66 24.64
CA LEU A 587 -3.10 23.43 24.07
C LEU A 587 -2.47 23.09 22.71
N VAL A 588 -2.14 24.09 21.89
CA VAL A 588 -1.36 23.89 20.66
C VAL A 588 0.02 23.32 21.00
N GLN A 589 0.67 23.85 22.05
CA GLN A 589 1.96 23.31 22.51
C GLN A 589 1.83 21.87 22.98
N SER A 590 0.77 21.54 23.72
CA SER A 590 0.52 20.15 24.15
C SER A 590 0.31 19.19 22.95
N LEU A 591 -0.33 19.63 21.88
CA LEU A 591 -0.45 18.84 20.66
C LEU A 591 0.92 18.63 19.97
N GLN A 592 1.78 19.65 19.95
CA GLN A 592 3.14 19.55 19.42
C GLN A 592 4.00 18.55 20.21
N ASP A 593 3.84 18.52 21.53
CA ASP A 593 4.58 17.60 22.41
C ASP A 593 4.17 16.13 22.18
N LEU A 594 2.98 15.89 21.62
CA LEU A 594 2.45 14.57 21.28
C LEU A 594 2.77 14.13 19.85
N SER A 595 3.23 15.05 19.00
CA SER A 595 3.45 14.81 17.58
C SER A 595 4.65 15.64 17.07
N HIS A 596 4.68 16.00 15.79
CA HIS A 596 5.73 16.83 15.20
C HIS A 596 5.17 18.14 14.63
N ASP A 597 6.05 19.10 14.33
CA ASP A 597 5.69 20.45 13.92
C ASP A 597 4.89 20.54 12.61
N ASP A 598 5.04 19.58 11.71
CA ASP A 598 4.35 19.48 10.41
C ASP A 598 3.13 18.58 10.44
N ASP A 599 2.72 18.08 11.61
CA ASP A 599 1.51 17.28 11.74
C ASP A 599 0.27 18.10 11.31
N PRO A 600 -0.58 17.54 10.43
CA PRO A 600 -1.79 18.22 9.93
C PRO A 600 -2.70 18.74 11.02
N ILE A 601 -2.85 17.99 12.13
CA ILE A 601 -3.69 18.35 13.29
C ILE A 601 -3.10 19.53 14.03
N VAL A 602 -1.79 19.51 14.28
CA VAL A 602 -1.06 20.59 14.96
C VAL A 602 -1.11 21.87 14.16
N LEU A 603 -0.83 21.81 12.87
CA LEU A 603 -0.87 22.97 11.98
C LEU A 603 -2.28 23.56 11.90
N HIS A 604 -3.31 22.71 11.79
CA HIS A 604 -4.70 23.18 11.74
C HIS A 604 -5.13 23.82 13.07
N ALA A 605 -4.75 23.25 14.22
CA ALA A 605 -5.03 23.85 15.53
C ALA A 605 -4.32 25.22 15.67
N ARG A 606 -3.05 25.31 15.25
CA ARG A 606 -2.28 26.55 15.25
C ARG A 606 -2.92 27.62 14.33
N LEU A 607 -3.37 27.22 13.13
CA LEU A 607 -4.07 28.10 12.22
C LEU A 607 -5.34 28.65 12.86
N LYS A 608 -6.18 27.77 13.43
CA LYS A 608 -7.41 28.20 14.12
C LYS A 608 -7.12 29.19 15.27
N ALA A 609 -6.05 28.98 16.03
CA ALA A 609 -5.63 29.88 17.10
C ALA A 609 -5.25 31.26 16.56
N GLN A 610 -4.44 31.31 15.48
CA GLN A 610 -4.05 32.57 14.84
C GLN A 610 -5.25 33.32 14.25
N LEU A 611 -6.18 32.60 13.61
CA LEU A 611 -7.37 33.19 13.01
C LEU A 611 -8.35 33.71 14.09
N ALA A 612 -8.54 32.98 15.17
CA ALA A 612 -9.47 33.37 16.25
C ALA A 612 -9.06 34.66 16.96
N PHE A 613 -7.78 34.95 17.09
CA PHE A 613 -7.24 36.09 17.83
C PHE A 613 -6.46 37.09 16.99
N ASP A 614 -6.56 37.00 15.66
CA ASP A 614 -5.83 37.87 14.72
C ASP A 614 -4.32 37.97 14.99
N VAL A 615 -3.71 36.84 15.37
CA VAL A 615 -2.28 36.78 15.69
C VAL A 615 -1.43 36.75 14.40
N GLY A 616 -0.35 37.51 14.38
CA GLY A 616 0.53 37.64 13.24
C GLY A 616 0.01 38.58 12.15
N SER A 617 0.84 38.83 11.14
CA SER A 617 0.41 39.62 9.97
C SER A 617 -0.53 38.81 9.05
N PRO A 618 -1.32 39.46 8.20
CA PRO A 618 -2.10 38.76 7.16
C PRO A 618 -1.25 37.85 6.27
N ALA A 619 0.00 38.24 6.01
CA ALA A 619 0.95 37.43 5.23
C ALA A 619 1.36 36.15 6.00
N ASP A 620 1.61 36.25 7.32
CA ASP A 620 1.97 35.10 8.16
C ASP A 620 0.81 34.09 8.24
N ARG A 621 -0.42 34.60 8.42
CA ARG A 621 -1.63 33.76 8.43
C ARG A 621 -1.86 33.06 7.10
N SER A 622 -1.63 33.76 5.98
CA SER A 622 -1.73 33.18 4.63
C SER A 622 -0.65 32.10 4.39
N ALA A 623 0.57 32.35 4.83
CA ALA A 623 1.65 31.37 4.71
C ALA A 623 1.36 30.11 5.55
N LEU A 624 0.91 30.26 6.80
CA LEU A 624 0.51 29.14 7.64
C LEU A 624 -0.68 28.38 7.06
N HIS A 625 -1.67 29.11 6.50
CA HIS A 625 -2.80 28.47 5.81
C HIS A 625 -2.33 27.60 4.64
N GLN A 626 -1.47 28.12 3.74
CA GLN A 626 -0.94 27.36 2.60
C GLN A 626 -0.17 26.11 3.06
N ARG A 627 0.71 26.25 4.08
CA ARG A 627 1.43 25.12 4.66
C ARG A 627 0.47 24.08 5.26
N THR A 628 -0.58 24.53 5.98
CA THR A 628 -1.58 23.64 6.55
C THR A 628 -2.34 22.87 5.49
N VAL A 629 -2.71 23.51 4.37
CA VAL A 629 -3.40 22.86 3.25
C VAL A 629 -2.52 21.81 2.58
N SER A 630 -1.22 22.08 2.39
CA SER A 630 -0.32 21.20 1.65
C SER A 630 -0.01 19.88 2.36
N VAL A 631 -0.23 19.80 3.67
CA VAL A 631 0.02 18.58 4.47
C VAL A 631 -1.24 17.78 4.78
N GLN A 632 -2.42 18.20 4.29
CA GLN A 632 -3.65 17.49 4.62
C GLN A 632 -3.75 16.13 3.93
N PRO A 633 -4.25 15.10 4.66
CA PRO A 633 -4.26 13.72 4.16
C PRO A 633 -5.28 13.45 3.03
N SER A 634 -6.20 14.38 2.79
CA SER A 634 -7.18 14.24 1.71
C SER A 634 -7.67 15.57 1.18
N PRO A 635 -8.21 15.63 -0.06
CA PRO A 635 -8.84 16.81 -0.63
C PRO A 635 -9.97 17.36 0.25
N PHE A 636 -10.72 16.50 0.92
CA PHE A 636 -11.79 16.92 1.84
C PHE A 636 -11.23 17.67 3.06
N HIS A 637 -10.18 17.17 3.69
CA HIS A 637 -9.53 17.86 4.81
C HIS A 637 -8.91 19.20 4.37
N ALA A 638 -8.29 19.23 3.21
CA ALA A 638 -7.79 20.48 2.61
C ALA A 638 -8.93 21.50 2.37
N ALA A 639 -10.08 21.02 1.88
CA ALA A 639 -11.27 21.86 1.69
C ALA A 639 -11.81 22.43 3.02
N LEU A 640 -11.79 21.64 4.11
CA LEU A 640 -12.19 22.13 5.45
C LEU A 640 -11.24 23.21 5.98
N VAL A 641 -9.94 23.11 5.76
CA VAL A 641 -8.96 24.13 6.14
C VAL A 641 -9.21 25.42 5.33
N ASN A 642 -9.39 25.28 4.02
CA ASN A 642 -9.69 26.42 3.13
C ASN A 642 -11.00 27.09 3.50
N LEU A 643 -12.04 26.33 3.84
CA LEU A 643 -13.34 26.87 4.26
C LEU A 643 -13.21 27.67 5.57
N THR A 644 -12.48 27.15 6.55
CA THR A 644 -12.21 27.85 7.83
C THR A 644 -11.46 29.17 7.59
N TYR A 645 -10.51 29.18 6.66
CA TYR A 645 -9.80 30.41 6.30
C TYR A 645 -10.71 31.41 5.58
N ALA A 646 -11.57 30.95 4.67
CA ALA A 646 -12.52 31.81 3.97
C ALA A 646 -13.57 32.44 4.90
N GLU A 647 -14.04 31.68 5.90
CA GLU A 647 -14.93 32.19 6.96
C GLU A 647 -14.27 33.30 7.79
N HIS A 648 -12.99 33.14 8.14
CA HIS A 648 -12.22 34.19 8.84
C HIS A 648 -12.08 35.45 7.96
N LEU A 649 -11.71 35.30 6.68
CA LEU A 649 -11.61 36.45 5.77
C LEU A 649 -12.95 37.16 5.64
N GLN A 650 -14.07 36.46 5.58
CA GLN A 650 -15.41 37.06 5.56
C GLN A 650 -15.74 37.80 6.87
N SER A 651 -15.41 37.21 8.02
CA SER A 651 -15.67 37.82 9.34
C SER A 651 -14.87 39.13 9.53
N THR A 652 -13.70 39.23 8.93
CA THR A 652 -12.85 40.46 8.93
C THR A 652 -13.15 41.43 7.80
N GLY A 653 -14.07 41.09 6.89
CA GLY A 653 -14.42 41.90 5.74
C GLY A 653 -13.36 41.95 4.64
N ASP A 654 -12.47 40.97 4.59
CA ASP A 654 -11.43 40.88 3.57
C ASP A 654 -12.03 40.43 2.21
N PRO A 655 -11.87 41.19 1.12
CA PRO A 655 -12.41 40.84 -0.19
C PRO A 655 -11.84 39.55 -0.77
N ALA A 656 -10.71 39.07 -0.26
CA ALA A 656 -10.14 37.80 -0.66
C ALA A 656 -11.04 36.59 -0.31
N ALA A 657 -11.97 36.74 0.63
CA ALA A 657 -12.95 35.72 1.01
C ALA A 657 -13.69 35.14 -0.21
N MET A 658 -14.14 36.00 -1.11
CA MET A 658 -14.85 35.57 -2.33
C MET A 658 -13.97 34.72 -3.25
N LYS A 659 -12.69 35.09 -3.40
CA LYS A 659 -11.73 34.35 -4.23
C LYS A 659 -11.44 32.96 -3.63
N VAL A 660 -11.22 32.87 -2.31
CA VAL A 660 -10.96 31.61 -1.62
C VAL A 660 -12.19 30.72 -1.69
N HIS A 661 -13.40 31.27 -1.44
CA HIS A 661 -14.65 30.51 -1.54
C HIS A 661 -14.89 29.97 -2.97
N ALA A 662 -14.60 30.76 -4.01
CA ALA A 662 -14.78 30.33 -5.40
C ALA A 662 -13.84 29.17 -5.81
N ALA A 663 -12.73 29.01 -5.12
CA ALA A 663 -11.78 27.90 -5.31
C ALA A 663 -12.14 26.65 -4.49
N LEU A 664 -13.13 26.72 -3.57
CA LEU A 664 -13.56 25.56 -2.79
C LEU A 664 -14.33 24.56 -3.66
N PRO A 665 -14.13 23.25 -3.46
CA PRO A 665 -14.96 22.23 -4.07
C PRO A 665 -16.46 22.50 -3.81
N HIS A 666 -17.28 22.40 -4.85
CA HIS A 666 -18.73 22.50 -4.67
C HIS A 666 -19.22 21.28 -3.84
N PRO A 667 -20.22 21.40 -2.96
CA PRO A 667 -20.74 20.28 -2.18
C PRO A 667 -21.14 19.02 -2.96
N SER A 668 -21.47 19.16 -4.24
CA SER A 668 -21.77 18.02 -5.14
C SER A 668 -20.54 17.26 -5.65
N ALA A 669 -19.35 17.71 -5.32
CA ALA A 669 -18.11 17.01 -5.70
C ALA A 669 -17.92 15.68 -4.92
N TRP A 670 -18.64 15.52 -3.82
CA TRP A 670 -18.56 14.32 -2.99
C TRP A 670 -19.65 13.32 -3.40
N SER A 671 -19.26 12.13 -3.85
CA SER A 671 -20.19 11.11 -4.39
C SER A 671 -21.07 10.46 -3.31
N GLU A 672 -20.54 10.29 -2.10
CA GLU A 672 -21.23 9.68 -0.96
C GLU A 672 -21.11 10.56 0.30
N PRO A 673 -21.96 11.60 0.42
CA PRO A 673 -21.80 12.58 1.49
C PRO A 673 -22.32 12.05 2.83
N GLY A 674 -21.40 11.82 3.79
CA GLY A 674 -21.72 11.56 5.18
C GLY A 674 -21.93 12.84 6.01
N THR A 675 -22.13 12.69 7.32
CA THR A 675 -22.34 13.84 8.23
C THR A 675 -21.26 14.92 8.14
N PRO A 676 -19.94 14.60 8.05
CA PRO A 676 -18.91 15.63 7.86
C PRO A 676 -19.09 16.42 6.56
N HIS A 677 -19.47 15.76 5.46
CA HIS A 677 -19.74 16.40 4.18
C HIS A 677 -21.01 17.29 4.24
N HIS A 678 -22.05 16.86 4.97
CA HIS A 678 -23.23 17.68 5.21
C HIS A 678 -22.88 18.96 5.98
N ARG A 679 -21.99 18.87 6.98
CA ARG A 679 -21.48 20.06 7.70
C ARG A 679 -20.68 20.98 6.80
N TYR A 680 -19.79 20.42 5.96
CA TYR A 680 -19.06 21.20 4.96
C TYR A 680 -20.02 21.90 4.00
N ALA A 681 -21.00 21.18 3.44
CA ALA A 681 -21.99 21.76 2.53
C ALA A 681 -22.81 22.88 3.19
N ALA A 682 -23.23 22.69 4.46
CA ALA A 682 -23.95 23.69 5.20
C ALA A 682 -23.14 25.00 5.39
N ARG A 683 -21.89 24.87 5.81
CA ARG A 683 -20.96 26.01 6.00
C ARG A 683 -20.62 26.66 4.65
N TRP A 684 -20.40 25.89 3.60
CA TRP A 684 -20.12 26.38 2.25
C TRP A 684 -21.28 27.24 1.73
N TRP A 685 -22.53 26.74 1.81
CA TRP A 685 -23.72 27.49 1.41
C TRP A 685 -23.99 28.69 2.30
N TYR A 686 -23.73 28.58 3.60
CA TYR A 686 -23.89 29.68 4.53
C TYR A 686 -22.93 30.82 4.22
N LEU A 687 -21.65 30.53 4.00
CA LEU A 687 -20.65 31.51 3.59
C LEU A 687 -20.99 32.14 2.25
N LYS A 688 -21.44 31.36 1.26
CA LYS A 688 -21.90 31.88 -0.02
C LYS A 688 -23.04 32.90 0.13
N GLY A 689 -23.99 32.63 1.01
CA GLY A 689 -25.08 33.55 1.31
C GLY A 689 -24.64 34.90 1.89
N HIS A 690 -23.44 34.99 2.47
CA HIS A 690 -22.83 36.23 2.96
C HIS A 690 -21.99 36.93 1.88
N LEU A 691 -21.41 36.17 0.97
CA LEU A 691 -20.52 36.69 -0.07
C LEU A 691 -21.28 37.23 -1.29
N ASP A 692 -22.43 36.64 -1.61
CA ASP A 692 -23.20 36.95 -2.83
C ASP A 692 -24.64 37.33 -2.45
N SER A 693 -24.90 38.61 -2.41
CA SER A 693 -26.23 39.16 -2.09
C SER A 693 -27.30 38.77 -3.12
N ALA A 694 -26.94 38.51 -4.38
CA ALA A 694 -27.89 38.11 -5.41
C ALA A 694 -28.43 36.68 -5.21
N SER A 695 -27.62 35.79 -4.68
CA SER A 695 -28.00 34.42 -4.36
C SER A 695 -28.25 34.17 -2.87
N ALA A 696 -28.21 35.19 -2.03
CA ALA A 696 -28.25 35.06 -0.56
C ALA A 696 -29.43 34.22 -0.05
N ALA A 697 -30.66 34.50 -0.51
CA ALA A 697 -31.85 33.79 -0.09
C ALA A 697 -31.83 32.30 -0.46
N ALA A 698 -31.38 31.98 -1.69
CA ALA A 698 -31.22 30.58 -2.13
C ALA A 698 -30.15 29.85 -1.33
N SER A 699 -28.99 30.50 -1.16
CA SER A 699 -27.85 29.94 -0.44
C SER A 699 -28.16 29.69 1.05
N LEU A 700 -28.81 30.64 1.73
CA LEU A 700 -29.21 30.48 3.14
C LEU A 700 -30.29 29.37 3.32
N ARG A 701 -31.16 29.19 2.32
CA ARG A 701 -32.14 28.07 2.34
C ARG A 701 -31.43 26.73 2.27
N GLU A 702 -30.46 26.60 1.35
CA GLU A 702 -29.64 25.39 1.25
C GLU A 702 -28.81 25.16 2.51
N ALA A 703 -28.18 26.21 3.05
CA ALA A 703 -27.43 26.12 4.31
C ALA A 703 -28.33 25.58 5.46
N ALA A 704 -29.51 26.12 5.65
CA ALA A 704 -30.46 25.68 6.67
C ALA A 704 -30.90 24.22 6.46
N ARG A 705 -31.02 23.77 5.20
CA ARG A 705 -31.32 22.37 4.85
C ARG A 705 -30.18 21.45 5.28
N TRP A 706 -28.96 21.79 4.84
CA TRP A 706 -27.77 20.99 5.13
C TRP A 706 -27.40 20.95 6.62
N PHE A 707 -27.55 22.08 7.36
CA PHE A 707 -27.37 22.09 8.81
C PHE A 707 -28.33 21.15 9.53
N ARG A 708 -29.60 21.12 9.13
CA ARG A 708 -30.60 20.15 9.68
C ARG A 708 -30.17 18.72 9.39
N GLN A 709 -29.74 18.44 8.18
CA GLN A 709 -29.28 17.13 7.74
C GLN A 709 -28.02 16.67 8.48
N ALA A 710 -27.16 17.63 8.87
CA ALA A 710 -25.95 17.39 9.68
C ALA A 710 -26.21 17.30 11.19
N GLY A 711 -27.47 17.39 11.66
CA GLY A 711 -27.78 17.40 13.10
C GLY A 711 -27.46 18.73 13.82
N CYS A 712 -27.10 19.80 13.08
CA CYS A 712 -26.77 21.12 13.62
C CYS A 712 -28.02 21.99 13.75
N SER A 713 -28.84 21.72 14.76
CA SER A 713 -30.17 22.34 14.89
C SER A 713 -30.13 23.83 15.21
N GLN A 714 -29.11 24.29 15.95
CA GLN A 714 -28.93 25.69 16.31
C GLN A 714 -28.48 26.52 15.09
N ALA A 715 -27.46 26.06 14.38
CA ALA A 715 -26.97 26.67 13.15
C ALA A 715 -28.09 26.72 12.07
N ALA A 716 -28.89 25.64 11.96
CA ALA A 716 -30.02 25.61 11.04
C ALA A 716 -31.08 26.68 11.35
N ARG A 717 -31.41 26.90 12.66
CA ARG A 717 -32.33 27.97 13.07
C ARG A 717 -31.77 29.35 12.79
N SER A 718 -30.47 29.56 13.01
CA SER A 718 -29.82 30.83 12.75
C SER A 718 -29.77 31.14 11.24
N ALA A 719 -29.42 30.16 10.40
CA ALA A 719 -29.49 30.31 8.95
C ALA A 719 -30.92 30.63 8.46
N ALA A 720 -31.94 29.98 9.02
CA ALA A 720 -33.33 30.28 8.71
C ALA A 720 -33.78 31.69 9.17
N ARG A 721 -33.32 32.16 10.34
CA ARG A 721 -33.55 33.54 10.80
C ARG A 721 -32.94 34.58 9.84
N LYS A 722 -31.72 34.31 9.34
CA LYS A 722 -31.07 35.19 8.35
C LYS A 722 -31.77 35.16 7.02
N LEU A 723 -32.20 33.99 6.56
CA LEU A 723 -33.03 33.86 5.35
C LEU A 723 -34.27 34.80 5.44
N HIS A 724 -34.96 34.76 6.58
CA HIS A 724 -36.12 35.61 6.81
C HIS A 724 -35.85 37.12 6.77
N ARG A 725 -34.61 37.55 7.04
CA ARG A 725 -34.21 38.96 6.99
C ARG A 725 -33.83 39.40 5.56
N VAL A 726 -33.50 38.47 4.72
CA VAL A 726 -33.08 38.72 3.31
C VAL A 726 -34.28 38.66 2.35
N LEU A 727 -35.33 37.90 2.72
CA LEU A 727 -36.61 37.85 2.01
C LEU A 727 -37.47 39.10 2.33
#